data_780df73bbd9410aeca5ec9abb1c96078
#
_entry.id   780df73bbd9410aeca5ec9abb1c96078
#
_cell.length_a   1.000
_cell.length_b   1.000
_cell.length_c   1.000
_cell.angle_alpha   90.00
_cell.angle_beta   90.00
_cell.angle_gamma   90.00
#
_symmetry.space_group_name_H-M   'P 1'
#
loop_
_entity.id
_entity.type
_entity.pdbx_description
1 polymer ?
#
loop_
_entity_poly.entity_id
_entity_poly.type
_entity_poly.pdbx_seq_one_letter_code
_entity_poly.pdbx_strand_id
1 'polypeptide(L)'
;MARKTPIERYRNIGISAHIDAGKTTTTERVLFYTGVNHKIGEVHDGAATMDWMEQEQERGITITSAATTCFWKGMDNSFPEHRINIIDTPGHVDFTIEVERSMRVLDGACMVYCAVGGVQPQSETVWRQANKYKVPRLAFVNKMDRQGANFFKVYEQMRTRLRANPVPMQVPIGAEEKFEGVIDLVRMKAIYWDEASQGMKFDLRDIPADLVDTCNEWREKMVESAAEASEDLMNKYLEEGDLSEADIKAGIRMRTIASEIIPMMCGSAFKNKGVQAMLDAVIEYLPAPTDIPPVKGELADGTVGERKALDSEPFSGLAFKIMTDPFVGQLIFFRVYSGMLKSGDTIYNPIKGKKERIGRILLMHANEREEIKEVFAGDIAAAVGLKDATTGDTLCDPAKEIILERMIFPEPVIHVAVEPKTKADQEKMGLALNRLAQEDPSFRVRTDEESGQTIISGMGELHLEILVDRMKREFGVEANVGAPQVAYREAIRKSVEIEGKFVKQSGGRGQYGHVWLKMEPNEAGKGFEFVDAIKGGTVPREYIPAVEKGLRETLPNGVLAGFPVVDVKCTLFDGSYHDVDSNENAFKMAASMAFKDGMRKASPVLLEPMMSVEVETPEDYTGTVMGDLSSRRGMVQGMDDMAGGGKSVKAEVPLSEMFGYSTSLRSATQGRATYTMEFKHYAEAPKNVAEAIMNKK
;
A
#
# COMPACT_ATOMS: atom_id res chain seq x y z
N MET A 1 -10.77 -31.92 -8.09
CA MET A 1 -11.07 -32.51 -6.75
C MET A 1 -12.02 -31.56 -6.02
N ALA A 2 -12.77 -32.04 -5.02
CA ALA A 2 -13.58 -31.16 -4.20
C ALA A 2 -12.67 -30.28 -3.30
N ARG A 3 -13.07 -29.05 -3.07
CA ARG A 3 -12.43 -28.11 -2.14
C ARG A 3 -12.30 -28.75 -0.73
N LYS A 4 -11.13 -28.70 -0.13
CA LYS A 4 -10.91 -29.29 1.21
C LYS A 4 -11.57 -28.44 2.31
N THR A 5 -11.45 -27.12 2.23
CA THR A 5 -12.05 -26.19 3.18
C THR A 5 -13.14 -25.39 2.48
N PRO A 6 -14.39 -25.35 2.97
CA PRO A 6 -15.45 -24.49 2.41
C PRO A 6 -15.02 -23.03 2.38
N ILE A 7 -15.43 -22.29 1.35
CA ILE A 7 -15.01 -20.89 1.15
C ILE A 7 -15.45 -19.97 2.29
N GLU A 8 -16.58 -20.27 2.93
CA GLU A 8 -17.10 -19.54 4.09
C GLU A 8 -16.15 -19.60 5.30
N ARG A 9 -15.25 -20.60 5.30
CA ARG A 9 -14.23 -20.78 6.35
C ARG A 9 -12.86 -20.23 5.94
N TYR A 10 -12.78 -19.47 4.86
CA TYR A 10 -11.57 -18.74 4.49
C TYR A 10 -11.53 -17.39 5.18
N ARG A 11 -10.32 -16.97 5.55
CA ARG A 11 -10.01 -15.59 5.98
C ARG A 11 -8.74 -15.15 5.27
N ASN A 12 -8.86 -14.21 4.36
CA ASN A 12 -7.72 -13.59 3.68
C ASN A 12 -7.43 -12.27 4.39
N ILE A 13 -6.45 -12.28 5.28
CA ILE A 13 -6.17 -11.15 6.16
C ILE A 13 -4.77 -10.61 5.98
N GLY A 14 -4.62 -9.29 6.19
CA GLY A 14 -3.34 -8.63 6.35
C GLY A 14 -3.07 -8.31 7.81
N ILE A 15 -1.81 -8.44 8.22
CA ILE A 15 -1.35 -7.89 9.48
C ILE A 15 -0.54 -6.65 9.17
N SER A 16 -1.02 -5.50 9.64
CA SER A 16 -0.43 -4.18 9.38
C SER A 16 -0.20 -3.43 10.67
N ALA A 17 0.88 -2.68 10.74
CA ALA A 17 1.25 -1.90 11.91
C ALA A 17 2.23 -0.80 11.53
N HIS A 18 2.39 0.19 12.41
CA HIS A 18 3.56 1.06 12.34
C HIS A 18 4.83 0.32 12.81
N ILE A 19 5.99 0.91 12.53
CA ILE A 19 7.29 0.38 12.96
C ILE A 19 7.27 0.21 14.48
N ASP A 20 7.86 -0.87 14.96
CA ASP A 20 7.95 -1.21 16.39
C ASP A 20 6.61 -1.43 17.14
N ALA A 21 5.48 -1.54 16.47
CA ALA A 21 4.24 -1.96 17.14
C ALA A 21 4.22 -3.45 17.54
N GLY A 22 5.20 -4.22 17.06
CA GLY A 22 5.31 -5.66 17.32
C GLY A 22 4.54 -6.52 16.31
N LYS A 23 4.46 -6.05 15.07
CA LYS A 23 3.82 -6.77 13.97
C LYS A 23 4.44 -8.14 13.76
N THR A 24 5.74 -8.22 13.52
CA THR A 24 6.47 -9.48 13.28
C THR A 24 6.32 -10.43 14.47
N THR A 25 6.45 -9.93 15.71
CA THR A 25 6.23 -10.74 16.91
C THR A 25 4.81 -11.30 16.96
N THR A 26 3.80 -10.50 16.60
CA THR A 26 2.40 -10.95 16.55
C THR A 26 2.22 -12.04 15.50
N THR A 27 2.76 -11.84 14.29
CA THR A 27 2.70 -12.81 13.21
C THR A 27 3.39 -14.12 13.58
N GLU A 28 4.58 -14.07 14.17
CA GLU A 28 5.30 -15.27 14.66
C GLU A 28 4.50 -16.05 15.72
N ARG A 29 3.79 -15.36 16.62
CA ARG A 29 2.89 -16.03 17.59
C ARG A 29 1.69 -16.67 16.89
N VAL A 30 1.12 -16.04 15.87
CA VAL A 30 0.06 -16.64 15.05
C VAL A 30 0.56 -17.93 14.40
N LEU A 31 1.75 -17.93 13.78
CA LEU A 31 2.33 -19.10 13.15
C LEU A 31 2.62 -20.22 14.16
N PHE A 32 3.06 -19.87 15.38
CA PHE A 32 3.28 -20.82 16.44
C PHE A 32 1.97 -21.48 16.93
N TYR A 33 0.94 -20.68 17.25
CA TYR A 33 -0.33 -21.21 17.75
C TYR A 33 -1.11 -22.01 16.71
N THR A 34 -0.93 -21.71 15.44
CA THR A 34 -1.55 -22.47 14.34
C THR A 34 -0.73 -23.70 13.91
N GLY A 35 0.42 -23.96 14.55
CA GLY A 35 1.25 -25.13 14.31
C GLY A 35 2.09 -25.08 13.04
N VAL A 36 2.18 -23.93 12.37
CA VAL A 36 3.07 -23.72 11.22
C VAL A 36 4.52 -23.74 11.70
N ASN A 37 4.82 -23.06 12.81
CA ASN A 37 6.14 -23.07 13.45
C ASN A 37 6.12 -23.95 14.71
N HIS A 38 7.15 -24.77 14.87
CA HIS A 38 7.32 -25.61 16.07
C HIS A 38 8.03 -24.89 17.22
N LYS A 39 8.67 -23.77 16.95
CA LYS A 39 9.35 -22.91 17.93
C LYS A 39 8.93 -21.46 17.69
N ILE A 40 8.91 -20.71 18.78
CA ILE A 40 8.71 -19.25 18.71
C ILE A 40 9.96 -18.61 18.13
N GLY A 41 9.83 -17.94 16.96
CA GLY A 41 10.89 -17.10 16.41
C GLY A 41 10.94 -15.75 17.16
N GLU A 42 12.10 -15.34 17.61
CA GLU A 42 12.31 -14.03 18.22
C GLU A 42 12.95 -13.09 17.20
N VAL A 43 12.37 -11.91 17.03
CA VAL A 43 12.82 -10.89 16.08
C VAL A 43 14.24 -10.42 16.40
N HIS A 44 14.56 -10.27 17.70
CA HIS A 44 15.87 -9.81 18.15
C HIS A 44 17.00 -10.81 17.88
N ASP A 45 16.65 -12.08 17.71
CA ASP A 45 17.62 -13.14 17.42
C ASP A 45 17.74 -13.42 15.90
N GLY A 46 17.05 -12.65 15.05
CA GLY A 46 17.02 -12.85 13.60
C GLY A 46 16.34 -14.17 13.17
N ALA A 47 15.51 -14.73 14.04
CA ALA A 47 14.88 -16.04 13.86
C ALA A 47 13.43 -15.97 13.38
N ALA A 48 12.96 -14.78 12.99
CA ALA A 48 11.59 -14.59 12.50
C ALA A 48 11.39 -15.22 11.11
N THR A 49 10.37 -16.07 10.99
CA THR A 49 10.11 -16.87 9.78
C THR A 49 9.57 -16.03 8.63
N MET A 50 8.80 -14.98 8.93
CA MET A 50 8.20 -14.11 7.91
C MET A 50 9.17 -13.04 7.40
N ASP A 51 10.17 -12.65 8.17
CA ASP A 51 11.25 -11.76 7.75
C ASP A 51 12.38 -12.62 7.12
N TRP A 52 12.17 -13.05 5.88
CA TRP A 52 13.04 -14.01 5.21
C TRP A 52 14.28 -13.40 4.55
N MET A 53 14.29 -12.08 4.33
CA MET A 53 15.45 -11.38 3.80
C MET A 53 16.45 -11.06 4.91
N GLU A 54 17.75 -11.25 4.63
CA GLU A 54 18.81 -10.85 5.57
C GLU A 54 18.68 -9.39 6.01
N GLN A 55 18.31 -8.50 5.10
CA GLN A 55 18.10 -7.07 5.38
C GLN A 55 16.95 -6.82 6.35
N GLU A 56 15.88 -7.62 6.28
CA GLU A 56 14.74 -7.56 7.22
C GLU A 56 15.22 -7.96 8.62
N GLN A 57 15.98 -9.05 8.70
CA GLN A 57 16.53 -9.56 9.96
C GLN A 57 17.55 -8.61 10.58
N GLU A 58 18.48 -8.08 9.78
CA GLU A 58 19.50 -7.13 10.24
C GLU A 58 18.90 -5.80 10.74
N ARG A 59 17.87 -5.31 10.07
CA ARG A 59 17.24 -4.02 10.37
C ARG A 59 16.05 -4.11 11.32
N GLY A 60 15.51 -5.32 11.54
CA GLY A 60 14.32 -5.56 12.37
C GLY A 60 13.05 -4.95 11.78
N ILE A 61 12.97 -4.76 10.47
CA ILE A 61 11.81 -4.21 9.77
C ILE A 61 11.38 -5.12 8.63
N THR A 62 10.08 -5.24 8.38
CA THR A 62 9.55 -5.92 7.20
C THR A 62 9.67 -4.99 5.99
N ILE A 63 10.31 -5.47 4.94
CA ILE A 63 10.55 -4.75 3.68
C ILE A 63 9.58 -5.22 2.61
N THR A 64 9.40 -6.53 2.47
CA THR A 64 8.51 -7.14 1.49
C THR A 64 7.37 -7.87 2.17
N SER A 65 6.18 -7.83 1.57
CA SER A 65 5.05 -8.62 2.06
C SER A 65 5.32 -10.11 1.87
N ALA A 66 5.07 -10.90 2.91
CA ALA A 66 5.13 -12.35 2.87
C ALA A 66 3.73 -12.94 3.01
N ALA A 67 3.42 -14.01 2.26
CA ALA A 67 2.15 -14.68 2.33
C ALA A 67 2.31 -16.07 2.95
N THR A 68 1.43 -16.42 3.87
CA THR A 68 1.43 -17.74 4.52
C THR A 68 0.00 -18.23 4.73
N THR A 69 -0.17 -19.54 4.65
CA THR A 69 -1.44 -20.21 4.95
C THR A 69 -1.33 -20.95 6.28
N CYS A 70 -2.30 -20.77 7.16
CA CYS A 70 -2.42 -21.50 8.41
C CYS A 70 -3.87 -21.92 8.68
N PHE A 71 -4.07 -22.77 9.68
CA PHE A 71 -5.38 -23.30 10.06
C PHE A 71 -5.66 -23.05 11.53
N TRP A 72 -6.89 -22.67 11.85
CA TRP A 72 -7.31 -22.39 13.21
C TRP A 72 -8.69 -22.97 13.53
N LYS A 73 -8.84 -23.51 14.74
CA LYS A 73 -10.09 -24.13 15.26
C LYS A 73 -10.64 -23.43 16.49
N GLY A 74 -10.07 -22.32 16.88
CA GLY A 74 -10.38 -21.63 18.12
C GLY A 74 -9.45 -22.00 19.27
N MET A 75 -9.41 -21.12 20.24
CA MET A 75 -8.59 -21.24 21.46
C MET A 75 -8.94 -22.50 22.25
N ASP A 76 -10.23 -22.87 22.25
CA ASP A 76 -10.81 -24.03 22.91
C ASP A 76 -11.25 -25.13 21.92
N ASN A 77 -10.84 -25.06 20.67
CA ASN A 77 -11.26 -25.93 19.57
C ASN A 77 -12.78 -25.91 19.29
N SER A 78 -13.46 -24.83 19.63
CA SER A 78 -14.92 -24.69 19.45
C SER A 78 -15.36 -24.41 18.02
N PHE A 79 -14.45 -24.00 17.15
CA PHE A 79 -14.74 -23.73 15.73
C PHE A 79 -14.40 -24.92 14.83
N PRO A 80 -15.17 -25.11 13.75
CA PRO A 80 -14.69 -25.92 12.65
C PRO A 80 -13.40 -25.31 12.10
N GLU A 81 -12.54 -26.15 11.53
CA GLU A 81 -11.27 -25.68 10.96
C GLU A 81 -11.46 -24.59 9.92
N HIS A 82 -10.84 -23.42 10.15
CA HIS A 82 -10.78 -22.29 9.24
C HIS A 82 -9.41 -22.24 8.61
N ARG A 83 -9.37 -21.87 7.33
CA ARG A 83 -8.14 -21.57 6.61
C ARG A 83 -7.90 -20.06 6.65
N ILE A 84 -6.77 -19.66 7.19
CA ILE A 84 -6.37 -18.26 7.29
C ILE A 84 -5.15 -18.06 6.37
N ASN A 85 -5.31 -17.23 5.34
CA ASN A 85 -4.21 -16.76 4.52
C ASN A 85 -3.79 -15.41 5.05
N ILE A 86 -2.55 -15.32 5.50
CA ILE A 86 -1.99 -14.11 6.11
C ILE A 86 -1.03 -13.47 5.13
N ILE A 87 -1.19 -12.17 4.88
CA ILE A 87 -0.20 -11.35 4.21
C ILE A 87 0.39 -10.40 5.25
N ASP A 88 1.66 -10.60 5.57
CA ASP A 88 2.42 -9.71 6.43
C ASP A 88 2.89 -8.50 5.62
N THR A 89 2.52 -7.28 6.03
CA THR A 89 2.77 -6.06 5.26
C THR A 89 3.84 -5.19 5.92
N PRO A 90 4.70 -4.49 5.14
CA PRO A 90 5.64 -3.54 5.71
C PRO A 90 4.95 -2.44 6.50
N GLY A 91 5.64 -1.94 7.53
CA GLY A 91 5.18 -0.80 8.33
C GLY A 91 5.83 0.52 7.94
N HIS A 92 6.85 0.52 7.07
CA HIS A 92 7.60 1.72 6.71
C HIS A 92 7.00 2.43 5.50
N VAL A 93 6.97 3.76 5.53
CA VAL A 93 6.35 4.60 4.49
C VAL A 93 7.00 4.47 3.11
N ASP A 94 8.30 4.17 3.05
CA ASP A 94 9.01 3.95 1.78
C ASP A 94 8.51 2.70 1.04
N PHE A 95 7.82 1.79 1.74
CA PHE A 95 7.23 0.56 1.20
C PHE A 95 5.70 0.63 1.10
N THR A 96 5.15 1.83 0.98
CA THR A 96 3.70 2.07 0.85
C THR A 96 3.06 1.24 -0.26
N ILE A 97 3.80 0.97 -1.32
CA ILE A 97 3.33 0.15 -2.43
C ILE A 97 3.06 -1.32 -2.04
N GLU A 98 3.88 -1.89 -1.17
CA GLU A 98 3.67 -3.25 -0.67
C GLU A 98 2.39 -3.33 0.17
N VAL A 99 2.13 -2.30 0.97
CA VAL A 99 0.88 -2.17 1.74
C VAL A 99 -0.32 -2.03 0.80
N GLU A 100 -0.22 -1.19 -0.23
CA GLU A 100 -1.29 -0.98 -1.20
C GLU A 100 -1.64 -2.24 -1.97
N ARG A 101 -0.63 -2.98 -2.46
CA ARG A 101 -0.81 -4.28 -3.10
C ARG A 101 -1.55 -5.27 -2.20
N SER A 102 -1.12 -5.34 -0.95
CA SER A 102 -1.73 -6.24 0.03
C SER A 102 -3.17 -5.84 0.30
N MET A 103 -3.45 -4.58 0.59
CA MET A 103 -4.80 -4.09 0.87
C MET A 103 -5.77 -4.33 -0.30
N ARG A 104 -5.29 -4.33 -1.53
CA ARG A 104 -6.12 -4.58 -2.72
C ARG A 104 -6.65 -6.02 -2.79
N VAL A 105 -5.92 -6.98 -2.26
CA VAL A 105 -6.24 -8.41 -2.37
C VAL A 105 -6.76 -9.04 -1.09
N LEU A 106 -6.78 -8.30 0.01
CA LEU A 106 -7.28 -8.75 1.31
C LEU A 106 -8.79 -8.59 1.43
N ASP A 107 -9.40 -9.48 2.20
CA ASP A 107 -10.81 -9.38 2.59
C ASP A 107 -10.97 -8.70 3.95
N GLY A 108 -9.96 -8.77 4.79
CA GLY A 108 -9.92 -8.13 6.09
C GLY A 108 -8.50 -7.79 6.52
N ALA A 109 -8.34 -6.98 7.54
CA ALA A 109 -7.04 -6.62 8.09
C ALA A 109 -7.05 -6.62 9.62
N CYS A 110 -5.94 -7.04 10.20
CA CYS A 110 -5.64 -6.87 11.61
C CYS A 110 -4.64 -5.71 11.75
N MET A 111 -5.08 -4.62 12.36
CA MET A 111 -4.28 -3.43 12.60
C MET A 111 -3.67 -3.52 14.00
N VAL A 112 -2.36 -3.65 14.07
CA VAL A 112 -1.63 -3.75 15.34
C VAL A 112 -1.16 -2.36 15.79
N TYR A 113 -1.59 -1.95 16.97
CA TYR A 113 -1.21 -0.68 17.60
C TYR A 113 -0.33 -0.94 18.82
N CYS A 114 0.61 -0.04 19.08
CA CYS A 114 1.39 -0.08 20.31
C CYS A 114 0.59 0.56 21.45
N ALA A 115 0.44 -0.13 22.58
CA ALA A 115 -0.27 0.39 23.75
C ALA A 115 0.38 1.68 24.35
N VAL A 116 1.67 1.89 24.09
CA VAL A 116 2.43 3.06 24.52
C VAL A 116 2.36 4.18 23.48
N GLY A 117 2.81 3.87 22.23
CA GLY A 117 2.87 4.85 21.14
C GLY A 117 1.50 5.22 20.56
N GLY A 118 0.54 4.32 20.64
CA GLY A 118 -0.80 4.52 20.11
C GLY A 118 -0.87 4.61 18.59
N VAL A 119 -1.68 5.56 18.09
CA VAL A 119 -1.81 5.85 16.67
C VAL A 119 -0.68 6.76 16.23
N GLN A 120 0.14 6.27 15.32
CA GLN A 120 1.26 7.01 14.72
C GLN A 120 0.97 7.37 13.25
N PRO A 121 1.75 8.28 12.62
CA PRO A 121 1.52 8.72 11.23
C PRO A 121 1.46 7.57 10.23
N GLN A 122 2.32 6.59 10.39
CA GLN A 122 2.30 5.38 9.56
C GLN A 122 0.99 4.60 9.71
N SER A 123 0.42 4.56 10.92
CA SER A 123 -0.91 3.99 11.15
C SER A 123 -1.98 4.74 10.36
N GLU A 124 -1.90 6.08 10.29
CA GLU A 124 -2.83 6.90 9.52
C GLU A 124 -2.74 6.64 8.01
N THR A 125 -1.52 6.44 7.50
CA THR A 125 -1.30 6.12 6.07
C THR A 125 -1.87 4.76 5.71
N VAL A 126 -1.57 3.73 6.47
CA VAL A 126 -2.14 2.39 6.27
C VAL A 126 -3.67 2.41 6.42
N TRP A 127 -4.18 3.20 7.36
CA TRP A 127 -5.61 3.37 7.56
C TRP A 127 -6.30 4.00 6.35
N ARG A 128 -5.71 5.04 5.74
CA ARG A 128 -6.22 5.64 4.50
C ARG A 128 -6.27 4.65 3.35
N GLN A 129 -5.24 3.81 3.21
CA GLN A 129 -5.20 2.75 2.19
C GLN A 129 -6.30 1.71 2.42
N ALA A 130 -6.48 1.27 3.65
CA ALA A 130 -7.57 0.36 4.00
C ALA A 130 -8.95 0.96 3.75
N ASN A 131 -9.14 2.27 3.97
CA ASN A 131 -10.36 2.99 3.62
C ASN A 131 -10.58 3.04 2.09
N LYS A 132 -9.53 3.31 1.32
CA LYS A 132 -9.57 3.34 -0.16
C LYS A 132 -10.14 2.04 -0.72
N TYR A 133 -9.70 0.91 -0.20
CA TYR A 133 -10.15 -0.42 -0.64
C TYR A 133 -11.31 -1.00 0.17
N LYS A 134 -11.87 -0.22 1.10
CA LYS A 134 -13.00 -0.62 1.97
C LYS A 134 -12.76 -1.95 2.69
N VAL A 135 -11.54 -2.14 3.17
CA VAL A 135 -11.14 -3.37 3.88
C VAL A 135 -11.67 -3.36 5.30
N PRO A 136 -12.53 -4.31 5.70
CA PRO A 136 -12.95 -4.50 7.08
C PRO A 136 -11.75 -4.76 8.00
N ARG A 137 -11.79 -4.23 9.22
CA ARG A 137 -10.64 -4.25 10.13
C ARG A 137 -11.03 -4.66 11.53
N LEU A 138 -10.08 -5.29 12.20
CA LEU A 138 -10.04 -5.35 13.67
C LEU A 138 -8.74 -4.69 14.16
N ALA A 139 -8.75 -4.19 15.38
CA ALA A 139 -7.60 -3.58 16.02
C ALA A 139 -7.07 -4.49 17.13
N PHE A 140 -5.75 -4.66 17.19
CA PHE A 140 -5.06 -5.36 18.26
C PHE A 140 -4.07 -4.41 18.94
N VAL A 141 -4.35 -4.03 20.18
CA VAL A 141 -3.48 -3.18 20.99
C VAL A 141 -2.44 -4.05 21.67
N ASN A 142 -1.25 -4.06 21.12
CA ASN A 142 -0.11 -4.89 21.53
C ASN A 142 0.78 -4.15 22.52
N LYS A 143 1.69 -4.87 23.15
CA LYS A 143 2.66 -4.34 24.12
C LYS A 143 2.03 -3.78 25.39
N MET A 144 0.94 -4.39 25.84
CA MET A 144 0.29 -4.03 27.12
C MET A 144 1.19 -4.21 28.33
N ASP A 145 2.28 -4.99 28.21
CA ASP A 145 3.31 -5.22 29.22
C ASP A 145 4.37 -4.11 29.33
N ARG A 146 4.38 -3.14 28.43
CA ARG A 146 5.37 -2.07 28.42
C ARG A 146 4.98 -0.92 29.31
N GLN A 147 5.99 -0.25 29.90
CA GLN A 147 5.79 0.94 30.71
C GLN A 147 5.11 2.05 29.89
N GLY A 148 4.07 2.65 30.46
CA GLY A 148 3.22 3.65 29.78
C GLY A 148 2.10 3.07 28.91
N ALA A 149 1.88 1.75 28.95
CA ALA A 149 0.81 1.11 28.18
C ALA A 149 -0.57 1.55 28.65
N ASN A 150 -1.43 1.99 27.72
CA ASN A 150 -2.78 2.44 28.01
C ASN A 150 -3.73 2.12 26.85
N PHE A 151 -4.59 1.12 27.06
CA PHE A 151 -5.57 0.66 26.09
C PHE A 151 -6.60 1.73 25.71
N PHE A 152 -7.17 2.41 26.71
CA PHE A 152 -8.23 3.40 26.46
C PHE A 152 -7.71 4.70 25.81
N LYS A 153 -6.43 5.03 26.00
CA LYS A 153 -5.79 6.08 25.26
C LYS A 153 -5.74 5.76 23.74
N VAL A 154 -5.41 4.51 23.39
CA VAL A 154 -5.40 4.10 21.98
C VAL A 154 -6.82 4.14 21.40
N TYR A 155 -7.81 3.74 22.18
CA TYR A 155 -9.23 3.87 21.81
C TYR A 155 -9.59 5.34 21.45
N GLU A 156 -9.25 6.30 22.30
CA GLU A 156 -9.52 7.71 22.03
C GLU A 156 -8.73 8.25 20.81
N GLN A 157 -7.50 7.83 20.64
CA GLN A 157 -6.71 8.20 19.46
C GLN A 157 -7.27 7.62 18.17
N MET A 158 -7.80 6.42 18.18
CA MET A 158 -8.48 5.86 17.00
C MET A 158 -9.71 6.70 16.63
N ARG A 159 -10.47 7.18 17.60
CA ARG A 159 -11.63 8.06 17.37
C ARG A 159 -11.22 9.41 16.81
N THR A 160 -10.23 10.05 17.42
CA THR A 160 -9.85 11.42 17.11
C THR A 160 -8.93 11.54 15.90
N ARG A 161 -7.90 10.70 15.78
CA ARG A 161 -6.91 10.78 14.70
C ARG A 161 -7.35 10.02 13.45
N LEU A 162 -7.92 8.83 13.61
CA LEU A 162 -8.36 7.98 12.47
C LEU A 162 -9.83 8.21 12.10
N ARG A 163 -10.57 8.97 12.91
CA ARG A 163 -12.04 9.13 12.78
C ARG A 163 -12.75 7.79 12.69
N ALA A 164 -12.22 6.79 13.39
CA ALA A 164 -12.74 5.45 13.45
C ALA A 164 -13.84 5.33 14.50
N ASN A 165 -14.58 4.24 14.43
CA ASN A 165 -15.56 3.85 15.46
C ASN A 165 -15.11 2.53 16.10
N PRO A 166 -14.11 2.55 17.00
CA PRO A 166 -13.64 1.34 17.67
C PRO A 166 -14.64 0.85 18.70
N VAL A 167 -14.82 -0.46 18.76
CA VAL A 167 -15.67 -1.12 19.74
C VAL A 167 -14.79 -2.09 20.56
N PRO A 168 -14.43 -1.74 21.81
CA PRO A 168 -13.70 -2.63 22.67
C PRO A 168 -14.49 -3.94 22.91
N MET A 169 -13.89 -5.06 22.53
CA MET A 169 -14.41 -6.39 22.78
C MET A 169 -13.83 -6.98 24.06
N GLN A 170 -12.80 -6.36 24.58
CA GLN A 170 -12.04 -6.77 25.75
C GLN A 170 -11.68 -5.57 26.62
N VAL A 171 -11.46 -5.84 27.89
CA VAL A 171 -10.84 -4.92 28.86
C VAL A 171 -9.57 -5.58 29.37
N PRO A 172 -8.41 -4.89 29.39
CA PRO A 172 -7.18 -5.46 29.91
C PRO A 172 -7.26 -5.66 31.43
N ILE A 173 -6.64 -6.73 31.92
CA ILE A 173 -6.44 -6.98 33.35
C ILE A 173 -5.06 -6.46 33.72
N GLY A 174 -5.02 -5.27 34.30
CA GLY A 174 -3.77 -4.57 34.58
C GLY A 174 -3.12 -3.95 33.33
N ALA A 175 -1.98 -3.36 33.53
CA ALA A 175 -1.13 -2.79 32.49
C ALA A 175 0.33 -2.83 32.94
N GLU A 176 1.26 -2.65 32.01
CA GLU A 176 2.70 -2.69 32.28
C GLU A 176 3.12 -4.05 32.89
N GLU A 177 3.97 -4.05 33.90
CA GLU A 177 4.42 -5.29 34.57
C GLU A 177 3.27 -6.08 35.22
N LYS A 178 2.13 -5.42 35.46
CA LYS A 178 0.93 -6.01 36.05
C LYS A 178 -0.08 -6.50 35.02
N PHE A 179 0.27 -6.51 33.74
CA PHE A 179 -0.61 -7.05 32.70
C PHE A 179 -0.67 -8.57 32.79
N GLU A 180 -1.82 -9.08 33.23
CA GLU A 180 -2.01 -10.51 33.50
C GLU A 180 -2.84 -11.23 32.45
N GLY A 181 -3.80 -10.54 31.83
CA GLY A 181 -4.72 -11.13 30.89
C GLY A 181 -5.74 -10.12 30.36
N VAL A 182 -6.85 -10.64 29.86
CA VAL A 182 -7.94 -9.81 29.32
C VAL A 182 -9.30 -10.30 29.81
N ILE A 183 -10.28 -9.41 29.82
CA ILE A 183 -11.67 -9.75 30.09
C ILE A 183 -12.42 -9.76 28.77
N ASP A 184 -13.01 -10.88 28.43
CA ASP A 184 -13.91 -11.01 27.28
C ASP A 184 -15.28 -10.42 27.65
N LEU A 185 -15.64 -9.29 27.03
CA LEU A 185 -16.89 -8.59 27.29
C LEU A 185 -18.12 -9.31 26.72
N VAL A 186 -17.94 -10.19 25.76
CA VAL A 186 -19.05 -11.00 25.21
C VAL A 186 -19.50 -12.06 26.23
N ARG A 187 -18.54 -12.79 26.79
CA ARG A 187 -18.79 -13.86 27.77
C ARG A 187 -18.78 -13.38 29.21
N MET A 188 -18.27 -12.17 29.48
CA MET A 188 -18.05 -11.64 30.84
C MET A 188 -17.19 -12.56 31.69
N LYS A 189 -16.08 -13.02 31.15
CA LYS A 189 -15.08 -13.86 31.81
C LYS A 189 -13.67 -13.29 31.61
N ALA A 190 -12.86 -13.47 32.64
CA ALA A 190 -11.43 -13.14 32.60
C ALA A 190 -10.63 -14.31 32.01
N ILE A 191 -9.71 -14.02 31.10
CA ILE A 191 -8.84 -15.00 30.46
C ILE A 191 -7.40 -14.75 30.91
N TYR A 192 -6.78 -15.78 31.48
CA TYR A 192 -5.38 -15.77 31.90
C TYR A 192 -4.62 -16.84 31.14
N TRP A 193 -3.52 -16.48 30.50
CA TRP A 193 -2.66 -17.43 29.78
C TRP A 193 -1.51 -17.89 30.67
N ASP A 194 -1.21 -19.19 30.62
CA ASP A 194 -0.12 -19.79 31.37
C ASP A 194 1.24 -19.53 30.71
N GLU A 195 2.13 -18.87 31.43
CA GLU A 195 3.48 -18.53 30.92
C GLU A 195 4.36 -19.77 30.74
N ALA A 196 4.24 -20.79 31.57
CA ALA A 196 5.03 -22.00 31.49
C ALA A 196 4.75 -22.81 30.21
N SER A 197 3.53 -22.74 29.70
CA SER A 197 3.13 -23.34 28.43
C SER A 197 3.31 -22.40 27.22
N GLN A 198 3.97 -21.27 27.37
CA GLN A 198 4.09 -20.23 26.33
C GLN A 198 2.70 -19.78 25.79
N GLY A 199 1.72 -19.69 26.67
CA GLY A 199 0.36 -19.28 26.33
C GLY A 199 -0.50 -20.36 25.67
N MET A 200 -0.02 -21.60 25.51
CA MET A 200 -0.81 -22.70 24.94
C MET A 200 -1.99 -23.10 25.82
N LYS A 201 -1.87 -22.90 27.11
CA LYS A 201 -2.93 -23.14 28.10
C LYS A 201 -3.47 -21.82 28.63
N PHE A 202 -4.75 -21.79 28.92
CA PHE A 202 -5.40 -20.63 29.49
C PHE A 202 -6.46 -21.06 30.51
N ASP A 203 -6.76 -20.16 31.44
CA ASP A 203 -7.82 -20.34 32.47
C ASP A 203 -8.90 -19.28 32.26
N LEU A 204 -10.15 -19.70 32.40
CA LEU A 204 -11.30 -18.79 32.48
C LEU A 204 -11.66 -18.59 33.94
N ARG A 205 -11.71 -17.34 34.38
CA ARG A 205 -12.03 -16.97 35.78
C ARG A 205 -13.12 -15.90 35.78
N ASP A 206 -13.66 -15.66 36.97
CA ASP A 206 -14.58 -14.56 37.17
C ASP A 206 -13.82 -13.21 37.07
N ILE A 207 -14.54 -12.15 36.71
CA ILE A 207 -13.98 -10.80 36.56
C ILE A 207 -13.48 -10.33 37.94
N PRO A 208 -12.25 -9.79 38.04
CA PRO A 208 -11.76 -9.16 39.26
C PRO A 208 -12.72 -8.06 39.74
N ALA A 209 -12.96 -8.01 41.05
CA ALA A 209 -13.99 -7.16 41.66
C ALA A 209 -13.80 -5.65 41.34
N ASP A 210 -12.56 -5.20 41.21
CA ASP A 210 -12.20 -3.84 40.87
C ASP A 210 -12.44 -3.47 39.41
N LEU A 211 -12.67 -4.45 38.53
CA LEU A 211 -12.92 -4.22 37.10
C LEU A 211 -14.38 -4.43 36.67
N VAL A 212 -15.24 -4.91 37.58
CA VAL A 212 -16.65 -5.25 37.26
C VAL A 212 -17.39 -4.03 36.71
N ASP A 213 -17.30 -2.88 37.35
CA ASP A 213 -18.00 -1.67 36.90
C ASP A 213 -17.50 -1.19 35.52
N THR A 214 -16.20 -1.21 35.33
CA THR A 214 -15.60 -0.87 34.01
C THR A 214 -16.05 -1.84 32.93
N CYS A 215 -16.08 -3.14 33.24
CA CYS A 215 -16.53 -4.15 32.27
C CYS A 215 -18.02 -4.00 31.93
N ASN A 216 -18.86 -3.68 32.92
CA ASN A 216 -20.29 -3.46 32.68
C ASN A 216 -20.52 -2.25 31.77
N GLU A 217 -19.80 -1.12 32.00
CA GLU A 217 -19.87 0.07 31.17
C GLU A 217 -19.49 -0.23 29.72
N TRP A 218 -18.36 -0.91 29.50
CA TRP A 218 -17.88 -1.21 28.16
C TRP A 218 -18.68 -2.30 27.46
N ARG A 219 -19.23 -3.25 28.22
CA ARG A 219 -20.18 -4.25 27.70
C ARG A 219 -21.46 -3.57 27.18
N GLU A 220 -22.03 -2.64 27.93
CA GLU A 220 -23.21 -1.89 27.49
C GLU A 220 -22.97 -1.19 26.15
N LYS A 221 -21.87 -0.47 26.02
CA LYS A 221 -21.46 0.18 24.75
C LYS A 221 -21.29 -0.82 23.59
N MET A 222 -20.72 -1.98 23.88
CA MET A 222 -20.54 -3.04 22.87
C MET A 222 -21.89 -3.64 22.45
N VAL A 223 -22.77 -3.92 23.39
CA VAL A 223 -24.11 -4.47 23.11
C VAL A 223 -24.96 -3.47 22.32
N GLU A 224 -24.95 -2.20 22.68
CA GLU A 224 -25.60 -1.14 21.91
C GLU A 224 -25.08 -1.11 20.46
N SER A 225 -23.75 -1.15 20.29
CA SER A 225 -23.14 -1.22 18.97
C SER A 225 -23.55 -2.45 18.15
N ALA A 226 -23.70 -3.60 18.79
CA ALA A 226 -24.20 -4.81 18.14
C ALA A 226 -25.69 -4.68 17.76
N ALA A 227 -26.49 -4.08 18.63
CA ALA A 227 -27.92 -3.86 18.39
C ALA A 227 -28.21 -2.96 17.19
N GLU A 228 -27.37 -1.97 16.95
CA GLU A 228 -27.48 -1.05 15.79
C GLU A 228 -27.30 -1.74 14.42
N ALA A 229 -26.89 -3.01 14.38
CA ALA A 229 -26.69 -3.73 13.12
C ALA A 229 -27.98 -4.02 12.36
N SER A 230 -29.12 -4.20 13.07
CA SER A 230 -30.42 -4.46 12.44
C SER A 230 -31.58 -4.08 13.36
N GLU A 231 -32.75 -3.84 12.75
CA GLU A 231 -33.97 -3.57 13.51
C GLU A 231 -34.34 -4.71 14.45
N ASP A 232 -34.13 -5.97 14.05
CA ASP A 232 -34.43 -7.14 14.87
C ASP A 232 -33.57 -7.18 16.14
N LEU A 233 -32.26 -6.91 16.00
CA LEU A 233 -31.34 -6.86 17.14
C LEU A 233 -31.64 -5.68 18.05
N MET A 234 -32.00 -4.53 17.48
CA MET A 234 -32.39 -3.36 18.26
C MET A 234 -33.67 -3.61 19.05
N ASN A 235 -34.67 -4.24 18.46
CA ASN A 235 -35.91 -4.59 19.15
C ASN A 235 -35.68 -5.57 20.31
N LYS A 236 -34.87 -6.59 20.09
CA LYS A 236 -34.45 -7.52 21.15
C LYS A 236 -33.76 -6.79 22.31
N TYR A 237 -32.83 -5.91 22.00
CA TYR A 237 -32.11 -5.13 23.01
C TYR A 237 -33.04 -4.22 23.82
N LEU A 238 -33.98 -3.54 23.14
CA LEU A 238 -34.94 -2.66 23.81
C LEU A 238 -35.96 -3.45 24.70
N GLU A 239 -36.31 -4.66 24.31
CA GLU A 239 -37.24 -5.51 25.05
C GLU A 239 -36.58 -6.22 26.26
N GLU A 240 -35.36 -6.74 26.06
CA GLU A 240 -34.67 -7.60 27.04
C GLU A 240 -33.59 -6.86 27.85
N GLY A 241 -33.12 -5.67 27.37
CA GLY A 241 -32.06 -4.90 28.00
C GLY A 241 -30.65 -5.47 27.77
N ASP A 242 -30.52 -6.61 27.07
CA ASP A 242 -29.24 -7.25 26.70
C ASP A 242 -29.44 -8.08 25.41
N LEU A 243 -28.36 -8.59 24.86
CA LEU A 243 -28.33 -9.50 23.72
C LEU A 243 -27.63 -10.82 24.10
N SER A 244 -28.02 -11.91 23.45
CA SER A 244 -27.30 -13.17 23.57
C SER A 244 -25.88 -13.08 22.98
N GLU A 245 -24.98 -13.98 23.39
CA GLU A 245 -23.63 -14.08 22.83
C GLU A 245 -23.67 -14.21 21.30
N ALA A 246 -24.56 -15.02 20.76
CA ALA A 246 -24.72 -15.21 19.32
C ALA A 246 -25.21 -13.95 18.63
N ASP A 247 -26.16 -13.22 19.20
CA ASP A 247 -26.68 -11.96 18.66
C ASP A 247 -25.63 -10.85 18.69
N ILE A 248 -24.84 -10.76 19.78
CA ILE A 248 -23.72 -9.81 19.87
C ILE A 248 -22.70 -10.09 18.77
N LYS A 249 -22.25 -11.32 18.63
CA LYS A 249 -21.27 -11.72 17.62
C LYS A 249 -21.79 -11.47 16.20
N ALA A 250 -23.04 -11.78 15.92
CA ALA A 250 -23.67 -11.52 14.62
C ALA A 250 -23.74 -10.01 14.32
N GLY A 251 -24.18 -9.20 15.27
CA GLY A 251 -24.29 -7.75 15.10
C GLY A 251 -22.93 -7.08 14.91
N ILE A 252 -21.95 -7.41 15.73
CA ILE A 252 -20.57 -6.90 15.58
C ILE A 252 -19.98 -7.32 14.23
N ARG A 253 -20.16 -8.57 13.81
CA ARG A 253 -19.69 -9.06 12.51
C ARG A 253 -20.32 -8.28 11.35
N MET A 254 -21.63 -8.09 11.35
CA MET A 254 -22.35 -7.36 10.29
C MET A 254 -21.78 -5.94 10.12
N ARG A 255 -21.61 -5.21 11.21
CA ARG A 255 -21.11 -3.83 11.18
C ARG A 255 -19.61 -3.75 10.86
N THR A 256 -18.83 -4.75 11.27
CA THR A 256 -17.39 -4.85 10.93
C THR A 256 -17.21 -5.07 9.44
N ILE A 257 -17.97 -5.99 8.84
CA ILE A 257 -17.93 -6.25 7.38
C ILE A 257 -18.39 -5.01 6.59
N ALA A 258 -19.37 -4.27 7.11
CA ALA A 258 -19.79 -3.00 6.53
C ALA A 258 -18.78 -1.84 6.73
N SER A 259 -17.69 -2.09 7.45
CA SER A 259 -16.67 -1.08 7.83
C SER A 259 -17.23 0.08 8.66
N GLU A 260 -18.31 -0.14 9.41
CA GLU A 260 -18.92 0.86 10.29
C GLU A 260 -18.25 0.92 11.65
N ILE A 261 -17.77 -0.22 12.14
CA ILE A 261 -17.08 -0.36 13.43
C ILE A 261 -15.79 -1.16 13.28
N ILE A 262 -14.93 -1.04 14.28
CA ILE A 262 -13.67 -1.78 14.37
C ILE A 262 -13.63 -2.50 15.73
N PRO A 263 -13.79 -3.84 15.79
CA PRO A 263 -13.60 -4.60 17.01
C PRO A 263 -12.18 -4.38 17.55
N MET A 264 -12.05 -4.07 18.81
CA MET A 264 -10.78 -3.72 19.44
C MET A 264 -10.42 -4.73 20.52
N MET A 265 -9.26 -5.36 20.32
CA MET A 265 -8.69 -6.39 21.19
C MET A 265 -7.39 -5.86 21.81
N CYS A 266 -6.87 -6.53 22.82
CA CYS A 266 -5.59 -6.17 23.42
C CYS A 266 -4.77 -7.38 23.84
N GLY A 267 -3.47 -7.19 24.05
CA GLY A 267 -2.58 -8.24 24.50
C GLY A 267 -1.11 -7.81 24.53
N SER A 268 -0.27 -8.79 24.74
CA SER A 268 1.17 -8.71 24.58
C SER A 268 1.67 -9.95 23.83
N ALA A 269 2.00 -9.79 22.57
CA ALA A 269 2.54 -10.88 21.77
C ALA A 269 3.87 -11.40 22.36
N PHE A 270 4.71 -10.51 22.87
CA PHE A 270 5.97 -10.87 23.52
C PHE A 270 5.75 -11.75 24.75
N LYS A 271 4.75 -11.46 25.56
CA LYS A 271 4.37 -12.23 26.76
C LYS A 271 3.41 -13.39 26.47
N ASN A 272 3.15 -13.68 25.20
CA ASN A 272 2.25 -14.77 24.78
C ASN A 272 0.81 -14.66 25.33
N LYS A 273 0.29 -13.44 25.44
CA LYS A 273 -1.03 -13.13 25.97
C LYS A 273 -1.89 -12.39 24.94
N GLY A 274 -3.08 -12.91 24.64
CA GLY A 274 -4.11 -12.25 23.83
C GLY A 274 -4.09 -12.56 22.33
N VAL A 275 -3.04 -13.12 21.76
CA VAL A 275 -2.95 -13.40 20.31
C VAL A 275 -3.95 -14.47 19.88
N GLN A 276 -4.18 -15.49 20.67
CA GLN A 276 -5.16 -16.54 20.38
C GLN A 276 -6.59 -15.99 20.40
N ALA A 277 -6.93 -15.11 21.34
CA ALA A 277 -8.22 -14.43 21.35
C ALA A 277 -8.40 -13.52 20.13
N MET A 278 -7.33 -12.89 19.64
CA MET A 278 -7.34 -12.15 18.39
C MET A 278 -7.63 -13.08 17.19
N LEU A 279 -7.04 -14.27 17.14
CA LEU A 279 -7.34 -15.25 16.09
C LEU A 279 -8.81 -15.70 16.10
N ASP A 280 -9.39 -15.88 17.28
CA ASP A 280 -10.82 -16.16 17.40
C ASP A 280 -11.64 -14.99 16.85
N ALA A 281 -11.27 -13.75 17.16
CA ALA A 281 -11.91 -12.56 16.63
C ALA A 281 -11.78 -12.43 15.09
N VAL A 282 -10.68 -12.86 14.51
CA VAL A 282 -10.52 -12.94 13.05
C VAL A 282 -11.58 -13.84 12.43
N ILE A 283 -11.81 -15.00 13.03
CA ILE A 283 -12.84 -15.93 12.56
C ILE A 283 -14.24 -15.35 12.76
N GLU A 284 -14.52 -14.77 13.92
CA GLU A 284 -15.85 -14.32 14.31
C GLU A 284 -16.29 -13.04 13.62
N TYR A 285 -15.37 -12.09 13.36
CA TYR A 285 -15.72 -10.74 12.92
C TYR A 285 -15.23 -10.34 11.55
N LEU A 286 -14.17 -10.94 11.03
CA LEU A 286 -13.66 -10.62 9.69
C LEU A 286 -14.35 -11.45 8.60
N PRO A 287 -14.50 -10.91 7.38
CA PRO A 287 -15.27 -11.57 6.32
C PRO A 287 -14.55 -12.77 5.70
N ALA A 288 -15.36 -13.70 5.23
CA ALA A 288 -14.96 -14.67 4.21
C ALA A 288 -15.01 -14.03 2.81
N PRO A 289 -14.40 -14.63 1.79
CA PRO A 289 -14.50 -14.13 0.41
C PRO A 289 -15.93 -13.98 -0.11
N THR A 290 -16.86 -14.76 0.42
CA THR A 290 -18.29 -14.72 0.08
C THR A 290 -19.06 -13.61 0.76
N ASP A 291 -18.53 -13.02 1.84
CA ASP A 291 -19.18 -11.95 2.59
C ASP A 291 -18.93 -10.56 1.99
N ILE A 292 -17.93 -10.44 1.12
CA ILE A 292 -17.60 -9.20 0.42
C ILE A 292 -18.35 -9.10 -0.92
N PRO A 293 -18.60 -7.88 -1.43
CA PRO A 293 -19.24 -7.71 -2.73
C PRO A 293 -18.49 -8.42 -3.84
N PRO A 294 -19.16 -8.91 -4.89
CA PRO A 294 -18.52 -9.45 -6.08
C PRO A 294 -17.50 -8.48 -6.66
N VAL A 295 -16.35 -9.01 -7.12
CA VAL A 295 -15.35 -8.16 -7.75
C VAL A 295 -15.86 -7.61 -9.07
N LYS A 296 -15.65 -6.32 -9.30
CA LYS A 296 -16.05 -5.64 -10.54
C LYS A 296 -14.87 -5.51 -11.50
N GLY A 297 -15.18 -5.42 -12.77
CA GLY A 297 -14.19 -5.21 -13.81
C GLY A 297 -14.84 -4.81 -15.13
N GLU A 298 -14.01 -4.45 -16.10
CA GLU A 298 -14.40 -4.10 -17.45
C GLU A 298 -14.40 -5.37 -18.32
N LEU A 299 -15.53 -5.63 -18.97
CA LEU A 299 -15.69 -6.72 -19.93
C LEU A 299 -15.11 -6.35 -21.30
N ALA A 300 -14.96 -7.34 -22.19
CA ALA A 300 -14.44 -7.14 -23.54
C ALA A 300 -15.20 -6.10 -24.39
N ASP A 301 -16.46 -5.87 -24.09
CA ASP A 301 -17.31 -4.87 -24.75
C ASP A 301 -17.24 -3.47 -24.11
N GLY A 302 -16.37 -3.28 -23.10
CA GLY A 302 -16.23 -2.02 -22.37
C GLY A 302 -17.28 -1.78 -21.28
N THR A 303 -18.22 -2.71 -21.08
CA THR A 303 -19.22 -2.60 -20.00
C THR A 303 -18.67 -3.12 -18.68
N VAL A 304 -19.26 -2.65 -17.57
CA VAL A 304 -18.90 -3.13 -16.24
C VAL A 304 -19.57 -4.48 -15.98
N GLY A 305 -18.76 -5.48 -15.70
CA GLY A 305 -19.20 -6.80 -15.25
C GLY A 305 -18.76 -7.08 -13.83
N GLU A 306 -19.24 -8.17 -13.27
CA GLU A 306 -18.85 -8.65 -11.95
C GLU A 306 -18.59 -10.16 -11.94
N ARG A 307 -17.80 -10.62 -10.95
CA ARG A 307 -17.56 -12.03 -10.70
C ARG A 307 -17.79 -12.32 -9.22
N LYS A 308 -18.63 -13.32 -8.96
CA LYS A 308 -18.88 -13.81 -7.61
C LYS A 308 -17.77 -14.73 -7.15
N ALA A 309 -17.54 -14.80 -5.85
CA ALA A 309 -16.56 -15.70 -5.25
C ALA A 309 -17.06 -17.15 -5.22
N LEU A 310 -17.27 -17.74 -6.38
CA LEU A 310 -17.76 -19.11 -6.58
C LEU A 310 -16.85 -19.87 -7.53
N ASP A 311 -16.63 -21.16 -7.25
CA ASP A 311 -15.80 -22.05 -8.07
C ASP A 311 -16.42 -22.32 -9.47
N SER A 312 -17.75 -22.19 -9.59
CA SER A 312 -18.49 -22.36 -10.84
C SER A 312 -18.45 -21.18 -11.80
N GLU A 313 -17.98 -20.02 -11.33
CA GLU A 313 -17.81 -18.82 -12.15
C GLU A 313 -16.59 -18.97 -13.09
N PRO A 314 -16.52 -18.18 -14.18
CA PRO A 314 -15.32 -18.10 -14.99
C PRO A 314 -14.12 -17.65 -14.15
N PHE A 315 -12.94 -18.22 -14.40
CA PHE A 315 -11.72 -17.86 -13.68
C PHE A 315 -11.40 -16.37 -13.84
N SER A 316 -11.14 -15.70 -12.73
CA SER A 316 -10.53 -14.39 -12.68
C SER A 316 -9.61 -14.27 -11.47
N GLY A 317 -8.45 -13.71 -11.68
CA GLY A 317 -7.46 -13.47 -10.64
C GLY A 317 -6.67 -12.18 -10.90
N LEU A 318 -6.03 -11.69 -9.87
CA LEU A 318 -5.20 -10.49 -9.90
C LEU A 318 -3.78 -10.84 -9.46
N ALA A 319 -2.81 -10.58 -10.32
CA ALA A 319 -1.40 -10.66 -9.98
C ALA A 319 -1.03 -9.43 -9.14
N PHE A 320 -0.64 -9.63 -7.88
CA PHE A 320 -0.39 -8.52 -6.97
C PHE A 320 1.05 -8.38 -6.53
N LYS A 321 1.88 -9.40 -6.73
CA LYS A 321 3.30 -9.36 -6.38
C LYS A 321 4.11 -10.26 -7.30
N ILE A 322 5.29 -9.80 -7.66
CA ILE A 322 6.31 -10.58 -8.36
C ILE A 322 7.54 -10.71 -7.47
N MET A 323 8.12 -11.88 -7.43
CA MET A 323 9.35 -12.17 -6.72
C MET A 323 10.26 -13.02 -7.59
N THR A 324 11.55 -12.72 -7.60
CA THR A 324 12.54 -13.55 -8.26
C THR A 324 13.09 -14.56 -7.26
N ASP A 325 12.98 -15.83 -7.58
CA ASP A 325 13.48 -16.92 -6.78
C ASP A 325 14.70 -17.56 -7.44
N PRO A 326 15.79 -17.84 -6.69
CA PRO A 326 17.01 -18.41 -7.27
C PRO A 326 16.85 -19.79 -7.91
N PHE A 327 15.85 -20.58 -7.44
CA PHE A 327 15.68 -21.98 -7.85
C PHE A 327 14.59 -22.18 -8.88
N VAL A 328 13.49 -21.42 -8.79
CA VAL A 328 12.32 -21.59 -9.66
C VAL A 328 12.13 -20.45 -10.64
N GLY A 329 12.92 -19.39 -10.53
CA GLY A 329 12.82 -18.20 -11.36
C GLY A 329 11.74 -17.24 -10.87
N GLN A 330 10.97 -16.66 -11.79
CA GLN A 330 9.95 -15.69 -11.46
C GLN A 330 8.71 -16.36 -10.85
N LEU A 331 8.34 -15.90 -9.66
CA LEU A 331 7.12 -16.25 -8.95
C LEU A 331 6.13 -15.09 -9.05
N ILE A 332 4.93 -15.37 -9.51
CA ILE A 332 3.85 -14.40 -9.62
C ILE A 332 2.77 -14.76 -8.62
N PHE A 333 2.65 -13.97 -7.56
CA PHE A 333 1.61 -14.13 -6.56
C PHE A 333 0.30 -13.55 -7.09
N PHE A 334 -0.76 -14.33 -6.99
CA PHE A 334 -2.08 -13.93 -7.45
C PHE A 334 -3.16 -14.37 -6.48
N ARG A 335 -4.23 -13.57 -6.44
CA ARG A 335 -5.46 -13.92 -5.77
C ARG A 335 -6.50 -14.38 -6.78
N VAL A 336 -7.16 -15.48 -6.49
CA VAL A 336 -8.31 -15.97 -7.26
C VAL A 336 -9.58 -15.31 -6.71
N TYR A 337 -10.26 -14.53 -7.54
CA TYR A 337 -11.54 -13.91 -7.17
C TYR A 337 -12.73 -14.77 -7.55
N SER A 338 -12.65 -15.51 -8.64
CA SER A 338 -13.71 -16.39 -9.12
C SER A 338 -13.15 -17.58 -9.88
N GLY A 339 -13.93 -18.65 -9.92
CA GLY A 339 -13.61 -19.84 -10.71
C GLY A 339 -12.50 -20.70 -10.11
N MET A 340 -11.99 -21.56 -10.95
CA MET A 340 -10.93 -22.53 -10.64
C MET A 340 -9.83 -22.45 -11.69
N LEU A 341 -8.61 -22.78 -11.32
CA LEU A 341 -7.46 -22.85 -12.22
C LEU A 341 -6.61 -24.06 -11.88
N LYS A 342 -6.20 -24.81 -12.89
CA LYS A 342 -5.33 -25.98 -12.75
C LYS A 342 -3.94 -25.69 -13.28
N SER A 343 -2.95 -26.36 -12.72
CA SER A 343 -1.60 -26.40 -13.28
C SER A 343 -1.65 -26.89 -14.73
N GLY A 344 -1.01 -26.15 -15.63
CA GLY A 344 -1.04 -26.41 -17.07
C GLY A 344 -2.16 -25.76 -17.85
N ASP A 345 -3.12 -25.11 -17.20
CA ASP A 345 -4.19 -24.36 -17.89
C ASP A 345 -3.64 -23.14 -18.62
N THR A 346 -4.37 -22.73 -19.65
CA THR A 346 -4.11 -21.48 -20.36
C THR A 346 -4.97 -20.37 -19.78
N ILE A 347 -4.32 -19.25 -19.42
CA ILE A 347 -4.96 -18.02 -18.97
C ILE A 347 -4.80 -16.93 -20.03
N TYR A 348 -5.64 -15.92 -19.95
CA TYR A 348 -5.53 -14.71 -20.74
C TYR A 348 -5.18 -13.52 -19.86
N ASN A 349 -4.20 -12.75 -20.29
CA ASN A 349 -3.84 -11.46 -19.70
C ASN A 349 -4.38 -10.35 -20.63
N PRO A 350 -5.54 -9.77 -20.33
CA PRO A 350 -6.18 -8.79 -21.21
C PRO A 350 -5.42 -7.47 -21.28
N ILE A 351 -4.61 -7.15 -20.26
CA ILE A 351 -3.80 -5.92 -20.23
C ILE A 351 -2.64 -6.01 -21.23
N LYS A 352 -2.06 -7.20 -21.37
CA LYS A 352 -0.97 -7.47 -22.32
C LYS A 352 -1.48 -7.99 -23.66
N GLY A 353 -2.76 -8.37 -23.76
CA GLY A 353 -3.33 -9.00 -24.96
C GLY A 353 -2.75 -10.38 -25.26
N LYS A 354 -2.28 -11.10 -24.24
CA LYS A 354 -1.55 -12.36 -24.43
C LYS A 354 -2.18 -13.53 -23.67
N LYS A 355 -2.13 -14.71 -24.30
CA LYS A 355 -2.43 -15.98 -23.64
C LYS A 355 -1.13 -16.58 -23.13
N GLU A 356 -1.13 -17.03 -21.88
CA GLU A 356 0.00 -17.69 -21.24
C GLU A 356 -0.45 -19.00 -20.60
N ARG A 357 0.47 -19.95 -20.51
CA ARG A 357 0.24 -21.21 -19.83
C ARG A 357 0.83 -21.18 -18.43
N ILE A 358 0.02 -21.48 -17.43
CA ILE A 358 0.52 -21.66 -16.06
C ILE A 358 1.31 -22.97 -15.99
N GLY A 359 2.56 -22.88 -15.52
CA GLY A 359 3.39 -24.05 -15.28
C GLY A 359 2.97 -24.75 -14.00
N ARG A 360 3.61 -24.40 -12.90
CA ARG A 360 3.30 -24.90 -11.56
C ARG A 360 2.56 -23.87 -10.74
N ILE A 361 1.73 -24.35 -9.81
CA ILE A 361 1.07 -23.51 -8.81
C ILE A 361 1.62 -23.91 -7.46
N LEU A 362 2.05 -22.91 -6.68
CA LEU A 362 2.66 -23.09 -5.37
C LEU A 362 1.80 -22.44 -4.29
N LEU A 363 1.56 -23.17 -3.22
CA LEU A 363 1.05 -22.63 -1.97
C LEU A 363 2.24 -22.31 -1.08
N MET A 364 2.22 -21.12 -0.49
CA MET A 364 3.30 -20.65 0.37
C MET A 364 2.96 -20.91 1.83
N HIS A 365 3.88 -21.54 2.55
CA HIS A 365 3.84 -21.77 3.99
C HIS A 365 5.11 -21.15 4.60
N ALA A 366 5.06 -19.83 4.80
CA ALA A 366 6.25 -19.07 5.21
C ALA A 366 7.44 -19.30 4.24
N ASN A 367 8.47 -20.02 4.64
CA ASN A 367 9.65 -20.33 3.81
C ASN A 367 9.52 -21.62 2.99
N GLU A 368 8.47 -22.41 3.23
CA GLU A 368 8.23 -23.66 2.53
C GLU A 368 7.26 -23.45 1.37
N ARG A 369 7.40 -24.27 0.32
CA ARG A 369 6.60 -24.24 -0.88
C ARG A 369 5.97 -25.60 -1.09
N GLU A 370 4.65 -25.62 -1.18
CA GLU A 370 3.89 -26.81 -1.54
C GLU A 370 3.37 -26.68 -2.95
N GLU A 371 3.73 -27.62 -3.83
CA GLU A 371 3.16 -27.66 -5.18
C GLU A 371 1.73 -28.22 -5.13
N ILE A 372 0.78 -27.43 -5.62
CA ILE A 372 -0.63 -27.79 -5.67
C ILE A 372 -1.11 -27.92 -7.13
N LYS A 373 -2.10 -28.77 -7.36
CA LYS A 373 -2.61 -29.02 -8.70
C LYS A 373 -3.65 -28.03 -9.17
N GLU A 374 -4.38 -27.44 -8.27
CA GLU A 374 -5.50 -26.55 -8.57
C GLU A 374 -5.73 -25.53 -7.46
N VAL A 375 -6.25 -24.37 -7.84
CA VAL A 375 -6.68 -23.30 -6.94
C VAL A 375 -8.13 -22.95 -7.19
N PHE A 376 -8.79 -22.43 -6.17
CA PHE A 376 -10.22 -22.15 -6.13
C PHE A 376 -10.46 -20.67 -5.82
N ALA A 377 -11.69 -20.21 -6.01
CA ALA A 377 -12.10 -18.85 -5.60
C ALA A 377 -11.74 -18.59 -4.14
N GLY A 378 -11.13 -17.44 -3.87
CA GLY A 378 -10.64 -17.05 -2.54
C GLY A 378 -9.20 -17.48 -2.23
N ASP A 379 -8.57 -18.33 -3.05
CA ASP A 379 -7.18 -18.74 -2.83
C ASP A 379 -6.20 -17.63 -3.16
N ILE A 380 -5.09 -17.63 -2.42
CA ILE A 380 -3.89 -16.85 -2.69
C ILE A 380 -2.77 -17.86 -2.95
N ALA A 381 -2.14 -17.78 -4.11
CA ALA A 381 -1.10 -18.72 -4.53
C ALA A 381 -0.04 -18.02 -5.39
N ALA A 382 1.04 -18.74 -5.70
CA ALA A 382 2.07 -18.28 -6.61
C ALA A 382 2.09 -19.14 -7.87
N ALA A 383 2.23 -18.51 -9.04
CA ALA A 383 2.39 -19.18 -10.31
C ALA A 383 3.83 -19.13 -10.80
N VAL A 384 4.30 -20.23 -11.36
CA VAL A 384 5.57 -20.34 -12.09
C VAL A 384 5.28 -20.53 -13.57
N GLY A 385 6.07 -19.88 -14.42
CA GLY A 385 5.99 -20.07 -15.87
C GLY A 385 5.25 -18.96 -16.64
N LEU A 386 4.70 -17.97 -15.96
CA LEU A 386 4.21 -16.76 -16.59
C LEU A 386 5.39 -15.83 -16.92
N LYS A 387 5.49 -15.37 -18.16
CA LYS A 387 6.64 -14.59 -18.64
C LYS A 387 6.34 -13.10 -18.80
N ASP A 388 5.12 -12.78 -19.19
CA ASP A 388 4.70 -11.42 -19.55
C ASP A 388 3.85 -10.73 -18.47
N ALA A 389 3.34 -11.48 -17.49
CA ALA A 389 2.52 -10.92 -16.42
C ALA A 389 3.33 -10.00 -15.51
N THR A 390 2.75 -8.84 -15.17
CA THR A 390 3.31 -7.85 -14.26
C THR A 390 2.37 -7.58 -13.09
N THR A 391 2.88 -6.94 -12.05
CA THR A 391 2.06 -6.58 -10.88
C THR A 391 0.89 -5.68 -11.30
N GLY A 392 -0.31 -6.03 -10.86
CA GLY A 392 -1.56 -5.35 -11.21
C GLY A 392 -2.26 -5.93 -12.43
N ASP A 393 -1.67 -6.90 -13.13
CA ASP A 393 -2.31 -7.55 -14.27
C ASP A 393 -3.44 -8.47 -13.83
N THR A 394 -4.50 -8.50 -14.63
CA THR A 394 -5.58 -9.47 -14.49
C THR A 394 -5.23 -10.75 -15.24
N LEU A 395 -5.52 -11.88 -14.62
CA LEU A 395 -5.43 -13.21 -15.21
C LEU A 395 -6.85 -13.78 -15.29
N CYS A 396 -7.34 -14.09 -16.47
CA CYS A 396 -8.73 -14.53 -16.62
C CYS A 396 -8.90 -15.70 -17.59
N ASP A 397 -10.10 -16.26 -17.62
CA ASP A 397 -10.51 -17.25 -18.59
C ASP A 397 -10.46 -16.65 -20.00
N PRO A 398 -9.76 -17.28 -20.97
CA PRO A 398 -9.69 -16.79 -22.36
C PRO A 398 -11.04 -16.64 -23.05
N ALA A 399 -12.07 -17.38 -22.61
CA ALA A 399 -13.40 -17.33 -23.18
C ALA A 399 -14.32 -16.30 -22.53
N LYS A 400 -13.95 -15.77 -21.36
CA LYS A 400 -14.74 -14.85 -20.54
C LYS A 400 -13.86 -13.74 -20.00
N GLU A 401 -13.40 -12.88 -20.90
CA GLU A 401 -12.51 -11.77 -20.59
C GLU A 401 -13.10 -10.79 -19.59
N ILE A 402 -12.29 -10.37 -18.63
CA ILE A 402 -12.57 -9.30 -17.70
C ILE A 402 -11.23 -8.64 -17.30
N ILE A 403 -11.24 -7.32 -17.18
CA ILE A 403 -10.13 -6.55 -16.58
C ILE A 403 -10.59 -6.09 -15.22
N LEU A 404 -10.02 -6.65 -14.16
CA LEU A 404 -10.29 -6.24 -12.80
C LEU A 404 -9.73 -4.84 -12.55
N GLU A 405 -10.27 -4.13 -11.56
CA GLU A 405 -9.82 -2.79 -11.19
C GLU A 405 -8.30 -2.75 -11.02
N ARG A 406 -7.65 -1.81 -11.71
CA ARG A 406 -6.20 -1.68 -11.70
C ARG A 406 -5.69 -1.09 -10.39
N MET A 407 -4.50 -1.50 -10.00
CA MET A 407 -3.75 -0.84 -8.93
C MET A 407 -3.14 0.45 -9.48
N ILE A 408 -3.24 1.54 -8.71
CA ILE A 408 -2.58 2.81 -9.02
C ILE A 408 -1.32 2.86 -8.18
N PHE A 409 -0.17 2.93 -8.84
CA PHE A 409 1.11 3.00 -8.18
C PHE A 409 1.58 4.45 -8.06
N PRO A 410 2.16 4.86 -6.92
CA PRO A 410 2.71 6.20 -6.76
C PRO A 410 3.94 6.40 -7.66
N GLU A 411 4.09 7.61 -8.17
CA GLU A 411 5.28 7.98 -8.93
C GLU A 411 6.47 8.22 -7.98
N PRO A 412 7.69 7.81 -8.39
CA PRO A 412 8.89 8.06 -7.61
C PRO A 412 9.14 9.55 -7.37
N VAL A 413 9.69 9.88 -6.20
CA VAL A 413 9.94 11.27 -5.81
C VAL A 413 11.43 11.62 -5.69
N ILE A 414 12.30 10.61 -5.69
CA ILE A 414 13.76 10.78 -5.59
C ILE A 414 14.45 9.90 -6.63
N HIS A 415 15.62 10.33 -7.11
CA HIS A 415 16.45 9.56 -8.01
C HIS A 415 17.94 9.68 -7.70
N VAL A 416 18.67 8.65 -8.07
CA VAL A 416 20.12 8.52 -7.86
C VAL A 416 20.74 7.99 -9.13
N ALA A 417 21.93 8.49 -9.48
CA ALA A 417 22.75 7.88 -10.50
C ALA A 417 23.47 6.66 -9.91
N VAL A 418 23.48 5.56 -10.65
CA VAL A 418 24.23 4.35 -10.27
C VAL A 418 25.20 3.97 -11.40
N GLU A 419 26.43 3.64 -11.03
CA GLU A 419 27.46 3.23 -11.96
C GLU A 419 28.09 1.92 -11.47
N PRO A 420 28.30 0.92 -12.34
CA PRO A 420 28.98 -0.30 -11.95
C PRO A 420 30.43 0.00 -11.60
N LYS A 421 30.97 -0.67 -10.56
CA LYS A 421 32.38 -0.50 -10.19
C LYS A 421 33.32 -1.05 -11.24
N THR A 422 32.92 -2.05 -12.01
CA THR A 422 33.71 -2.67 -13.06
C THR A 422 32.93 -2.78 -14.38
N LYS A 423 33.62 -2.81 -15.51
CA LYS A 423 32.98 -3.02 -16.82
C LYS A 423 32.27 -4.39 -16.92
N ALA A 424 32.77 -5.40 -16.23
CA ALA A 424 32.16 -6.74 -16.19
C ALA A 424 30.82 -6.74 -15.46
N ASP A 425 30.60 -5.78 -14.56
CA ASP A 425 29.36 -5.67 -13.80
C ASP A 425 28.27 -4.91 -14.55
N GLN A 426 28.58 -4.27 -15.68
CA GLN A 426 27.60 -3.42 -16.39
C GLN A 426 26.43 -4.22 -16.94
N GLU A 427 26.68 -5.37 -17.56
CA GLU A 427 25.59 -6.26 -18.06
C GLU A 427 24.81 -6.87 -16.91
N LYS A 428 25.50 -7.31 -15.87
CA LYS A 428 24.89 -7.85 -14.65
C LYS A 428 24.03 -6.80 -13.94
N MET A 429 24.49 -5.54 -13.87
CA MET A 429 23.73 -4.44 -13.30
C MET A 429 22.44 -4.18 -14.07
N GLY A 430 22.49 -4.17 -15.39
CA GLY A 430 21.29 -4.01 -16.23
C GLY A 430 20.27 -5.12 -15.99
N LEU A 431 20.71 -6.37 -15.91
CA LEU A 431 19.84 -7.51 -15.61
C LEU A 431 19.25 -7.42 -14.19
N ALA A 432 20.06 -7.07 -13.19
CA ALA A 432 19.63 -6.92 -11.81
C ALA A 432 18.58 -5.82 -11.66
N LEU A 433 18.84 -4.64 -12.22
CA LEU A 433 17.93 -3.49 -12.18
C LEU A 433 16.61 -3.79 -12.89
N ASN A 434 16.63 -4.48 -14.03
CA ASN A 434 15.42 -4.89 -14.73
C ASN A 434 14.57 -5.86 -13.93
N ARG A 435 15.18 -6.82 -13.25
CA ARG A 435 14.47 -7.76 -12.36
C ARG A 435 13.85 -7.04 -11.18
N LEU A 436 14.59 -6.16 -10.51
CA LEU A 436 14.09 -5.36 -9.40
C LEU A 436 12.93 -4.44 -9.83
N ALA A 437 13.02 -3.85 -11.03
CA ALA A 437 11.93 -3.04 -11.59
C ALA A 437 10.66 -3.86 -11.95
N GLN A 438 10.82 -5.13 -12.28
CA GLN A 438 9.67 -6.02 -12.47
C GLN A 438 8.97 -6.38 -11.16
N GLU A 439 9.74 -6.51 -10.08
CA GLU A 439 9.22 -6.79 -8.74
C GLU A 439 8.51 -5.58 -8.13
N ASP A 440 9.05 -4.39 -8.34
CA ASP A 440 8.57 -3.14 -7.73
C ASP A 440 8.17 -2.09 -8.77
N PRO A 441 6.87 -1.89 -9.03
CA PRO A 441 6.37 -0.88 -9.97
C PRO A 441 6.66 0.58 -9.58
N SER A 442 6.99 0.87 -8.31
CA SER A 442 7.41 2.22 -7.89
C SER A 442 8.89 2.49 -8.13
N PHE A 443 9.65 1.46 -8.49
CA PHE A 443 11.04 1.57 -8.86
C PHE A 443 11.17 1.75 -10.37
N ARG A 444 11.83 2.82 -10.78
CA ARG A 444 12.05 3.14 -12.19
C ARG A 444 13.54 3.15 -12.50
N VAL A 445 13.88 2.65 -13.69
CA VAL A 445 15.24 2.65 -14.21
C VAL A 445 15.23 3.33 -15.58
N ARG A 446 16.11 4.30 -15.77
CA ARG A 446 16.30 4.98 -17.06
C ARG A 446 17.78 5.24 -17.31
N THR A 447 18.17 5.30 -18.55
CA THR A 447 19.48 5.81 -18.96
C THR A 447 19.34 7.28 -19.32
N ASP A 448 20.18 8.12 -18.77
CA ASP A 448 20.28 9.53 -19.14
C ASP A 448 21.02 9.62 -20.49
N GLU A 449 20.36 10.18 -21.50
CA GLU A 449 20.88 10.23 -22.85
C GLU A 449 22.08 11.19 -23.00
N GLU A 450 22.17 12.23 -22.14
CA GLU A 450 23.25 13.20 -22.19
C GLU A 450 24.51 12.71 -21.48
N SER A 451 24.33 12.16 -20.27
CA SER A 451 25.46 11.69 -19.44
C SER A 451 25.82 10.23 -19.66
N GLY A 452 24.91 9.44 -20.24
CA GLY A 452 25.03 7.98 -20.35
C GLY A 452 24.92 7.24 -19.03
N GLN A 453 24.57 7.93 -17.94
CA GLN A 453 24.42 7.35 -16.60
C GLN A 453 23.11 6.57 -16.46
N THR A 454 23.13 5.51 -15.68
CA THR A 454 21.91 4.81 -15.27
C THR A 454 21.33 5.52 -14.05
N ILE A 455 20.09 6.00 -14.17
CA ILE A 455 19.35 6.67 -13.12
C ILE A 455 18.31 5.70 -12.57
N ILE A 456 18.31 5.49 -11.27
CA ILE A 456 17.28 4.76 -10.55
C ILE A 456 16.42 5.74 -9.75
N SER A 457 15.12 5.48 -9.69
CA SER A 457 14.15 6.34 -9.00
C SER A 457 13.26 5.53 -8.08
N GLY A 458 12.92 6.09 -6.92
CA GLY A 458 12.14 5.41 -5.88
C GLY A 458 11.40 6.35 -4.96
N MET A 459 10.77 5.78 -3.94
CA MET A 459 9.89 6.50 -3.01
C MET A 459 10.62 7.22 -1.88
N GLY A 460 11.88 6.85 -1.61
CA GLY A 460 12.68 7.46 -0.55
C GLY A 460 14.12 6.93 -0.56
N GLU A 461 14.96 7.51 0.30
CA GLU A 461 16.37 7.14 0.41
C GLU A 461 16.52 5.68 0.85
N LEU A 462 15.77 5.26 1.86
CA LEU A 462 15.80 3.88 2.37
C LEU A 462 15.37 2.88 1.29
N HIS A 463 14.34 3.21 0.51
CA HIS A 463 13.90 2.37 -0.60
C HIS A 463 15.02 2.11 -1.61
N LEU A 464 15.69 3.16 -2.07
CA LEU A 464 16.79 3.03 -3.04
C LEU A 464 18.02 2.34 -2.42
N GLU A 465 18.34 2.62 -1.16
CA GLU A 465 19.44 1.95 -0.42
C GLU A 465 19.23 0.43 -0.36
N ILE A 466 18.01 0.00 -0.04
CA ILE A 466 17.67 -1.43 0.03
C ILE A 466 17.79 -2.09 -1.35
N LEU A 467 17.32 -1.43 -2.41
CA LEU A 467 17.42 -1.99 -3.76
C LEU A 467 18.87 -2.10 -4.24
N VAL A 468 19.72 -1.14 -3.92
CA VAL A 468 21.16 -1.19 -4.22
C VAL A 468 21.85 -2.30 -3.43
N ASP A 469 21.49 -2.49 -2.16
CA ASP A 469 22.03 -3.55 -1.34
C ASP A 469 21.53 -4.93 -1.82
N ARG A 470 20.29 -5.07 -2.24
CA ARG A 470 19.75 -6.27 -2.91
C ARG A 470 20.53 -6.60 -4.19
N MET A 471 20.85 -5.58 -4.99
CA MET A 471 21.65 -5.76 -6.20
C MET A 471 23.02 -6.37 -5.89
N LYS A 472 23.65 -5.95 -4.78
CA LYS A 472 24.89 -6.52 -4.31
C LYS A 472 24.74 -7.97 -3.79
N ARG A 473 23.77 -8.21 -2.91
CA ARG A 473 23.60 -9.51 -2.21
C ARG A 473 23.03 -10.59 -3.13
N GLU A 474 21.98 -10.27 -3.89
CA GLU A 474 21.26 -11.25 -4.70
C GLU A 474 21.89 -11.47 -6.09
N PHE A 475 22.50 -10.43 -6.66
CA PHE A 475 23.03 -10.46 -8.05
C PHE A 475 24.57 -10.35 -8.10
N GLY A 476 25.23 -10.13 -6.97
CA GLY A 476 26.69 -10.01 -6.91
C GLY A 476 27.24 -8.79 -7.67
N VAL A 477 26.48 -7.71 -7.75
CA VAL A 477 26.85 -6.48 -8.47
C VAL A 477 27.09 -5.34 -7.48
N GLU A 478 28.28 -4.78 -7.50
CA GLU A 478 28.60 -3.57 -6.75
C GLU A 478 28.52 -2.33 -7.63
N ALA A 479 27.85 -1.29 -7.15
CA ALA A 479 27.72 -0.01 -7.84
C ALA A 479 28.16 1.17 -6.98
N ASN A 480 28.65 2.21 -7.64
CA ASN A 480 28.82 3.53 -7.04
C ASN A 480 27.47 4.26 -7.13
N VAL A 481 27.05 4.84 -6.02
CA VAL A 481 25.79 5.56 -5.92
C VAL A 481 26.07 7.05 -5.79
N GLY A 482 25.46 7.84 -6.66
CA GLY A 482 25.57 9.29 -6.63
C GLY A 482 24.72 9.91 -5.51
N ALA A 483 24.80 11.24 -5.35
CA ALA A 483 23.97 11.96 -4.40
C ALA A 483 22.48 11.93 -4.81
N PRO A 484 21.55 11.81 -3.86
CA PRO A 484 20.13 11.87 -4.15
C PRO A 484 19.72 13.18 -4.80
N GLN A 485 18.83 13.11 -5.78
CA GLN A 485 18.27 14.26 -6.45
C GLN A 485 16.74 14.21 -6.40
N VAL A 486 16.14 15.40 -6.31
CA VAL A 486 14.69 15.55 -6.25
C VAL A 486 14.08 15.43 -7.62
N ALA A 487 12.98 14.71 -7.73
CA ALA A 487 12.17 14.63 -8.94
C ALA A 487 11.23 15.83 -9.02
N TYR A 488 11.72 16.92 -9.59
CA TYR A 488 10.91 18.11 -9.86
C TYR A 488 9.89 17.85 -10.99
N ARG A 489 8.86 18.68 -11.05
CA ARG A 489 7.83 18.68 -12.09
C ARG A 489 7.62 20.10 -12.60
N GLU A 490 6.97 20.24 -13.76
CA GLU A 490 6.55 21.52 -14.30
C GLU A 490 5.03 21.53 -14.47
N ALA A 491 4.43 22.70 -14.33
CA ALA A 491 3.00 22.92 -14.55
C ALA A 491 2.75 24.31 -15.13
N ILE A 492 1.54 24.55 -15.60
CA ILE A 492 1.11 25.86 -16.10
C ILE A 492 0.12 26.52 -15.14
N ARG A 493 0.05 27.86 -15.16
CA ARG A 493 -0.84 28.64 -14.29
C ARG A 493 -1.92 29.38 -15.05
N LYS A 494 -1.78 29.53 -16.35
CA LYS A 494 -2.73 30.26 -17.21
C LYS A 494 -3.24 29.40 -18.34
N SER A 495 -4.48 29.64 -18.73
CA SER A 495 -5.04 29.10 -19.97
C SER A 495 -4.49 29.89 -21.18
N VAL A 496 -4.13 29.18 -22.23
CA VAL A 496 -3.71 29.76 -23.50
C VAL A 496 -4.32 28.98 -24.67
N GLU A 497 -4.57 29.68 -25.76
CA GLU A 497 -4.85 29.09 -27.07
C GLU A 497 -3.60 29.26 -27.95
N ILE A 498 -3.16 28.20 -28.56
CA ILE A 498 -1.90 28.14 -29.28
C ILE A 498 -2.04 27.39 -30.60
N GLU A 499 -1.44 27.97 -31.62
CA GLU A 499 -1.30 27.36 -32.96
C GLU A 499 0.00 26.57 -33.04
N GLY A 500 -0.10 25.33 -33.55
CA GLY A 500 1.07 24.55 -33.97
C GLY A 500 0.99 24.18 -35.43
N LYS A 501 1.97 24.65 -36.22
CA LYS A 501 2.01 24.39 -37.64
C LYS A 501 3.36 23.83 -38.04
N PHE A 502 3.35 22.60 -38.55
CA PHE A 502 4.54 21.93 -39.05
C PHE A 502 4.43 21.76 -40.56
N VAL A 503 5.32 22.44 -41.27
CA VAL A 503 5.40 22.40 -42.74
C VAL A 503 6.85 22.10 -43.14
N LYS A 504 7.05 21.02 -43.88
CA LYS A 504 8.37 20.67 -44.42
C LYS A 504 8.21 20.26 -45.87
N GLN A 505 8.87 20.97 -46.76
CA GLN A 505 9.00 20.63 -48.18
C GLN A 505 10.44 20.23 -48.49
N SER A 506 10.65 19.00 -48.93
CA SER A 506 11.95 18.52 -49.40
C SER A 506 11.72 17.70 -50.65
N GLY A 507 11.97 18.25 -51.82
CA GLY A 507 12.12 17.59 -53.13
C GLY A 507 11.28 16.32 -53.38
N GLY A 508 10.01 16.29 -53.02
CA GLY A 508 9.10 15.16 -53.12
C GLY A 508 7.79 15.41 -52.34
N ARG A 509 7.19 14.38 -51.76
CA ARG A 509 5.98 14.50 -50.92
C ARG A 509 6.32 15.31 -49.66
N GLY A 510 5.65 16.45 -49.45
CA GLY A 510 5.83 17.30 -48.28
C GLY A 510 5.27 16.72 -46.97
N GLN A 511 5.42 17.47 -45.91
CA GLN A 511 4.79 17.18 -44.63
C GLN A 511 3.99 18.40 -44.17
N TYR A 512 2.73 18.20 -43.79
CA TYR A 512 1.85 19.27 -43.32
C TYR A 512 1.02 18.79 -42.13
N GLY A 513 1.16 19.46 -40.99
CA GLY A 513 0.32 19.29 -39.82
C GLY A 513 0.00 20.67 -39.23
N HIS A 514 -1.27 20.88 -38.87
CA HIS A 514 -1.72 22.12 -38.29
C HIS A 514 -2.80 21.91 -37.27
N VAL A 515 -2.58 22.37 -36.05
CA VAL A 515 -3.47 22.21 -34.89
C VAL A 515 -3.61 23.51 -34.13
N TRP A 516 -4.78 23.70 -33.57
CA TRP A 516 -5.05 24.69 -32.53
C TRP A 516 -5.40 23.98 -31.23
N LEU A 517 -4.63 24.27 -30.18
CA LEU A 517 -4.78 23.68 -28.85
C LEU A 517 -5.17 24.76 -27.84
N LYS A 518 -6.12 24.44 -26.98
CA LYS A 518 -6.38 25.17 -25.76
C LYS A 518 -5.72 24.40 -24.61
N MET A 519 -4.75 25.02 -23.96
CA MET A 519 -4.04 24.46 -22.82
C MET A 519 -4.54 25.14 -21.54
N GLU A 520 -4.96 24.36 -20.58
CA GLU A 520 -5.48 24.85 -19.30
C GLU A 520 -4.85 24.10 -18.13
N PRO A 521 -4.63 24.80 -16.99
CA PRO A 521 -4.26 24.10 -15.76
C PRO A 521 -5.34 23.07 -15.39
N ASN A 522 -4.92 21.87 -15.04
CA ASN A 522 -5.78 20.85 -14.47
C ASN A 522 -5.71 20.88 -12.94
N GLU A 523 -6.63 20.21 -12.26
CA GLU A 523 -6.59 20.09 -10.81
C GLU A 523 -5.31 19.32 -10.38
N ALA A 524 -4.75 19.71 -9.26
CA ALA A 524 -3.55 19.08 -8.71
C ALA A 524 -3.74 17.57 -8.54
N GLY A 525 -2.80 16.79 -9.10
CA GLY A 525 -2.82 15.33 -9.05
C GLY A 525 -3.65 14.64 -10.11
N LYS A 526 -4.42 15.36 -10.97
CA LYS A 526 -5.18 14.74 -12.06
C LYS A 526 -4.35 14.37 -13.30
N GLY A 527 -3.13 14.87 -13.38
CA GLY A 527 -2.23 14.56 -14.48
C GLY A 527 -2.65 15.20 -15.81
N PHE A 528 -2.34 14.51 -16.90
CA PHE A 528 -2.62 14.99 -18.27
C PHE A 528 -3.98 14.50 -18.76
N GLU A 529 -4.77 15.43 -19.31
CA GLU A 529 -6.06 15.17 -19.94
C GLU A 529 -6.05 15.69 -21.37
N PHE A 530 -6.43 14.86 -22.32
CA PHE A 530 -6.66 15.24 -23.72
C PHE A 530 -8.15 15.23 -24.04
N VAL A 531 -8.60 16.30 -24.70
CA VAL A 531 -10.00 16.45 -25.15
C VAL A 531 -10.03 16.73 -26.64
N ASP A 532 -10.79 15.92 -27.38
CA ASP A 532 -11.12 16.16 -28.78
C ASP A 532 -12.40 17.02 -28.85
N ALA A 533 -12.26 18.23 -29.34
CA ALA A 533 -13.36 19.18 -29.56
C ALA A 533 -13.46 19.64 -31.03
N ILE A 534 -12.90 18.86 -31.96
CA ILE A 534 -12.96 19.17 -33.39
C ILE A 534 -14.38 19.19 -33.90
N LYS A 535 -14.73 20.25 -34.62
CA LYS A 535 -16.01 20.42 -35.30
C LYS A 535 -15.76 20.55 -36.80
N GLY A 536 -16.67 19.97 -37.59
CA GLY A 536 -16.62 20.11 -39.05
C GLY A 536 -15.51 19.38 -39.78
N GLY A 537 -14.72 18.51 -39.09
CA GLY A 537 -13.67 17.72 -39.71
C GLY A 537 -12.45 18.50 -40.14
N THR A 538 -12.15 19.64 -39.50
CA THR A 538 -10.97 20.49 -39.78
C THR A 538 -9.66 19.74 -39.58
N VAL A 539 -9.64 18.79 -38.65
CA VAL A 539 -8.61 17.76 -38.49
C VAL A 539 -9.25 16.39 -38.74
N PRO A 540 -8.81 15.60 -39.72
CA PRO A 540 -9.31 14.25 -39.95
C PRO A 540 -9.18 13.37 -38.71
N ARG A 541 -10.20 12.54 -38.46
CA ARG A 541 -10.25 11.65 -37.29
C ARG A 541 -9.06 10.74 -37.17
N GLU A 542 -8.47 10.32 -38.27
CA GLU A 542 -7.28 9.46 -38.33
C GLU A 542 -6.02 10.12 -37.75
N TYR A 543 -5.95 11.45 -37.72
CA TYR A 543 -4.79 12.20 -37.20
C TYR A 543 -4.94 12.65 -35.74
N ILE A 544 -6.14 12.58 -35.17
CA ILE A 544 -6.38 12.98 -33.76
C ILE A 544 -5.57 12.11 -32.77
N PRO A 545 -5.48 10.78 -32.93
CA PRO A 545 -4.60 9.97 -32.09
C PRO A 545 -3.11 10.36 -32.20
N ALA A 546 -2.67 10.80 -33.39
CA ALA A 546 -1.30 11.27 -33.58
C ALA A 546 -1.03 12.58 -32.82
N VAL A 547 -2.00 13.48 -32.74
CA VAL A 547 -1.92 14.71 -31.94
C VAL A 547 -1.79 14.36 -30.46
N GLU A 548 -2.63 13.50 -29.93
CA GLU A 548 -2.56 13.06 -28.54
C GLU A 548 -1.21 12.39 -28.24
N LYS A 549 -0.75 11.52 -29.11
CA LYS A 549 0.56 10.87 -28.98
C LYS A 549 1.71 11.87 -28.96
N GLY A 550 1.67 12.89 -29.83
CA GLY A 550 2.67 13.97 -29.86
C GLY A 550 2.70 14.78 -28.57
N LEU A 551 1.54 15.06 -27.99
CA LEU A 551 1.43 15.71 -26.68
C LEU A 551 2.05 14.84 -25.57
N ARG A 552 1.67 13.56 -25.51
CA ARG A 552 2.16 12.63 -24.50
C ARG A 552 3.67 12.41 -24.57
N GLU A 553 4.24 12.37 -25.75
CA GLU A 553 5.69 12.25 -25.95
C GLU A 553 6.46 13.55 -25.59
N THR A 554 5.79 14.69 -25.56
CA THR A 554 6.39 15.97 -25.18
C THR A 554 6.34 16.22 -23.67
N LEU A 555 5.35 15.66 -22.97
CA LEU A 555 5.18 15.82 -21.52
C LEU A 555 6.43 15.55 -20.68
N PRO A 556 7.26 14.52 -20.94
CA PRO A 556 8.45 14.24 -20.14
C PRO A 556 9.49 15.35 -20.12
N ASN A 557 9.46 16.25 -21.10
CA ASN A 557 10.47 17.30 -21.29
C ASN A 557 9.83 18.70 -21.28
N GLY A 558 9.69 19.28 -20.10
CA GLY A 558 9.14 20.61 -19.91
C GLY A 558 10.09 21.73 -20.41
N VAL A 559 9.55 22.94 -20.53
CA VAL A 559 10.25 24.08 -21.15
C VAL A 559 11.08 24.90 -20.17
N LEU A 560 10.91 24.76 -18.85
CA LEU A 560 11.67 25.50 -17.84
C LEU A 560 13.04 24.89 -17.60
N ALA A 561 13.07 23.63 -17.22
CA ALA A 561 14.28 22.91 -16.86
C ALA A 561 14.27 21.45 -17.35
N GLY A 562 13.36 21.12 -18.27
CA GLY A 562 13.26 19.78 -18.85
C GLY A 562 12.65 18.73 -17.93
N PHE A 563 11.96 19.13 -16.86
CA PHE A 563 11.25 18.20 -16.00
C PHE A 563 9.87 17.82 -16.56
N PRO A 564 9.35 16.65 -16.20
CA PRO A 564 8.03 16.22 -16.66
C PRO A 564 6.93 17.24 -16.32
N VAL A 565 6.04 17.48 -17.29
CA VAL A 565 4.89 18.36 -17.12
C VAL A 565 3.71 17.56 -16.57
N VAL A 566 3.04 18.11 -15.57
CA VAL A 566 1.87 17.50 -14.90
C VAL A 566 0.70 18.48 -14.85
N ASP A 567 -0.49 17.95 -14.61
CA ASP A 567 -1.71 18.72 -14.34
C ASP A 567 -2.06 19.74 -15.45
N VAL A 568 -2.06 19.26 -16.69
CA VAL A 568 -2.40 20.04 -17.88
C VAL A 568 -3.53 19.37 -18.64
N LYS A 569 -4.54 20.15 -19.00
CA LYS A 569 -5.60 19.76 -19.90
C LYS A 569 -5.37 20.40 -21.26
N CYS A 570 -5.28 19.59 -22.31
CA CYS A 570 -5.14 20.03 -23.70
C CYS A 570 -6.41 19.69 -24.47
N THR A 571 -7.04 20.70 -25.04
CA THR A 571 -8.22 20.55 -25.92
C THR A 571 -7.80 20.87 -27.34
N LEU A 572 -7.93 19.89 -28.24
CA LEU A 572 -7.79 20.10 -29.68
C LEU A 572 -9.12 20.60 -30.23
N PHE A 573 -9.21 21.85 -30.65
CA PHE A 573 -10.48 22.46 -31.07
C PHE A 573 -10.54 22.90 -32.53
N ASP A 574 -9.38 23.10 -33.19
CA ASP A 574 -9.31 23.48 -34.59
C ASP A 574 -7.98 23.02 -35.25
N GLY A 575 -7.86 23.18 -36.54
CA GLY A 575 -6.69 22.87 -37.34
C GLY A 575 -6.98 22.89 -38.81
N SER A 576 -6.04 22.43 -39.61
CA SER A 576 -6.25 22.17 -41.03
C SER A 576 -5.35 21.05 -41.52
N TYR A 577 -5.67 20.50 -42.66
CA TYR A 577 -4.90 19.43 -43.29
C TYR A 577 -4.69 19.73 -44.78
N HIS A 578 -3.76 19.01 -45.36
CA HIS A 578 -3.47 19.05 -46.81
C HIS A 578 -3.65 17.64 -47.38
N ASP A 579 -4.43 17.50 -48.42
CA ASP A 579 -4.84 16.19 -48.97
C ASP A 579 -3.66 15.26 -49.34
N VAL A 580 -2.53 15.83 -49.73
CA VAL A 580 -1.34 15.08 -50.16
C VAL A 580 -0.25 15.00 -49.13
N ASP A 581 -0.02 16.10 -48.37
CA ASP A 581 1.16 16.26 -47.52
C ASP A 581 0.89 16.00 -46.06
N SER A 582 -0.37 15.85 -45.64
CA SER A 582 -0.71 15.51 -44.26
C SER A 582 -0.45 14.03 -43.96
N ASN A 583 0.13 13.80 -42.78
CA ASN A 583 0.40 12.47 -42.25
C ASN A 583 0.46 12.52 -40.71
N GLU A 584 0.44 11.35 -40.08
CA GLU A 584 0.46 11.22 -38.62
C GLU A 584 1.69 11.92 -38.01
N ASN A 585 2.86 11.76 -38.61
CA ASN A 585 4.10 12.35 -38.08
C ASN A 585 4.08 13.89 -38.12
N ALA A 586 3.51 14.49 -39.16
CA ALA A 586 3.38 15.94 -39.27
C ALA A 586 2.43 16.51 -38.18
N PHE A 587 1.31 15.84 -37.91
CA PHE A 587 0.40 16.22 -36.83
C PHE A 587 1.01 16.01 -35.45
N LYS A 588 1.76 14.95 -35.24
CA LYS A 588 2.54 14.71 -34.03
C LYS A 588 3.55 15.83 -33.77
N MET A 589 4.29 16.23 -34.77
CA MET A 589 5.24 17.35 -34.69
C MET A 589 4.53 18.68 -34.44
N ALA A 590 3.42 18.96 -35.12
CA ALA A 590 2.64 20.18 -34.92
C ALA A 590 2.10 20.27 -33.49
N ALA A 591 1.61 19.16 -32.93
CA ALA A 591 1.15 19.07 -31.55
C ALA A 591 2.27 19.33 -30.54
N SER A 592 3.46 18.75 -30.76
CA SER A 592 4.62 18.97 -29.91
C SER A 592 5.09 20.43 -29.93
N MET A 593 5.10 21.04 -31.08
CA MET A 593 5.47 22.48 -31.23
C MET A 593 4.46 23.36 -30.50
N ALA A 594 3.16 23.14 -30.74
CA ALA A 594 2.10 23.87 -30.07
C ALA A 594 2.18 23.76 -28.55
N PHE A 595 2.43 22.56 -28.05
CA PHE A 595 2.54 22.31 -26.61
C PHE A 595 3.71 23.09 -25.99
N LYS A 596 4.91 23.02 -26.59
CA LYS A 596 6.08 23.74 -26.09
C LYS A 596 5.89 25.26 -26.10
N ASP A 597 5.30 25.80 -27.16
CA ASP A 597 5.04 27.25 -27.27
C ASP A 597 3.90 27.66 -26.29
N GLY A 598 2.89 26.83 -26.12
CA GLY A 598 1.83 27.03 -25.16
C GLY A 598 2.33 27.04 -23.74
N MET A 599 3.20 26.11 -23.39
CA MET A 599 3.85 26.06 -22.07
C MET A 599 4.57 27.37 -21.75
N ARG A 600 5.38 27.91 -22.70
CA ARG A 600 6.12 29.17 -22.49
C ARG A 600 5.19 30.35 -22.21
N LYS A 601 4.03 30.40 -22.85
CA LYS A 601 3.03 31.48 -22.73
C LYS A 601 2.06 31.31 -21.55
N ALA A 602 1.91 30.09 -21.03
CA ALA A 602 0.97 29.74 -19.99
C ALA A 602 1.48 29.96 -18.57
N SER A 603 2.51 30.76 -18.36
CA SER A 603 3.17 31.00 -17.06
C SER A 603 3.61 29.68 -16.41
N PRO A 604 4.61 29.00 -16.98
CA PRO A 604 5.09 27.74 -16.44
C PRO A 604 5.77 27.95 -15.10
N VAL A 605 5.59 26.98 -14.20
CA VAL A 605 6.16 26.97 -12.84
C VAL A 605 6.82 25.63 -12.55
N LEU A 606 7.84 25.67 -11.69
CA LEU A 606 8.48 24.47 -11.17
C LEU A 606 7.75 23.98 -9.92
N LEU A 607 7.47 22.69 -9.87
CA LEU A 607 6.88 22.03 -8.72
C LEU A 607 7.92 21.19 -8.00
N GLU A 608 7.91 21.27 -6.67
CA GLU A 608 8.74 20.46 -5.79
C GLU A 608 7.89 19.52 -4.92
N PRO A 609 8.38 18.30 -4.61
CA PRO A 609 7.66 17.39 -3.73
C PRO A 609 7.72 17.89 -2.29
N MET A 610 6.54 17.97 -1.67
CA MET A 610 6.36 18.30 -0.26
C MET A 610 6.15 17.03 0.55
N MET A 611 6.87 16.93 1.65
CA MET A 611 6.80 15.80 2.55
C MET A 611 5.99 16.18 3.80
N SER A 612 5.16 15.25 4.24
CA SER A 612 4.54 15.30 5.57
C SER A 612 5.54 14.71 6.56
N VAL A 613 6.01 15.54 7.47
CA VAL A 613 7.03 15.18 8.47
C VAL A 613 6.38 15.25 9.85
N GLU A 614 6.53 14.20 10.64
CA GLU A 614 6.16 14.21 12.06
C GLU A 614 7.37 13.83 12.89
N VAL A 615 7.71 14.68 13.85
CA VAL A 615 8.85 14.52 14.76
C VAL A 615 8.34 14.29 16.17
N GLU A 616 8.69 13.15 16.74
CA GLU A 616 8.44 12.84 18.14
C GLU A 616 9.67 13.21 18.96
N THR A 617 9.52 14.11 19.92
CA THR A 617 10.62 14.66 20.70
C THR A 617 10.23 14.89 22.17
N PRO A 618 11.19 14.77 23.12
CA PRO A 618 10.99 15.27 24.47
C PRO A 618 10.66 16.77 24.46
N GLU A 619 9.88 17.22 25.40
CA GLU A 619 9.39 18.61 25.49
C GLU A 619 10.53 19.63 25.44
N ASP A 620 11.66 19.35 26.09
CA ASP A 620 12.84 20.22 26.16
C ASP A 620 13.44 20.56 24.78
N TYR A 621 13.25 19.67 23.77
CA TYR A 621 13.79 19.88 22.42
C TYR A 621 12.75 20.38 21.41
N THR A 622 11.51 20.59 21.81
CA THR A 622 10.42 20.98 20.91
C THR A 622 10.74 22.28 20.16
N GLY A 623 11.25 23.28 20.86
CA GLY A 623 11.65 24.57 20.25
C GLY A 623 12.78 24.37 19.21
N THR A 624 13.77 23.54 19.52
CA THR A 624 14.88 23.22 18.60
C THR A 624 14.39 22.52 17.37
N VAL A 625 13.49 21.54 17.52
CA VAL A 625 12.89 20.81 16.40
C VAL A 625 12.06 21.73 15.50
N MET A 626 11.20 22.56 16.09
CA MET A 626 10.39 23.52 15.33
C MET A 626 11.25 24.55 14.59
N GLY A 627 12.30 25.04 15.23
CA GLY A 627 13.26 25.97 14.62
C GLY A 627 14.01 25.33 13.44
N ASP A 628 14.45 24.09 13.59
CA ASP A 628 15.13 23.36 12.50
C ASP A 628 14.19 23.10 11.33
N LEU A 629 12.97 22.61 11.56
CA LEU A 629 11.97 22.40 10.52
C LEU A 629 11.63 23.70 9.78
N SER A 630 11.50 24.82 10.50
CA SER A 630 11.26 26.13 9.91
C SER A 630 12.45 26.62 9.06
N SER A 631 13.68 26.36 9.50
CA SER A 631 14.90 26.68 8.73
C SER A 631 14.99 25.87 7.41
N ARG A 632 14.33 24.72 7.36
CA ARG A 632 14.21 23.85 6.18
C ARG A 632 13.00 24.21 5.29
N ARG A 633 12.51 25.41 5.35
CA ARG A 633 11.29 25.88 4.66
C ARG A 633 10.04 25.08 5.06
N GLY A 634 10.06 24.44 6.21
CA GLY A 634 8.94 23.67 6.74
C GLY A 634 7.83 24.58 7.28
N MET A 635 6.59 24.21 6.97
CA MET A 635 5.40 24.80 7.58
C MET A 635 4.89 23.89 8.69
N VAL A 636 5.05 24.31 9.93
CA VAL A 636 4.51 23.57 11.08
C VAL A 636 2.98 23.62 11.03
N GLN A 637 2.36 22.45 10.99
CA GLN A 637 0.91 22.27 10.88
C GLN A 637 0.23 22.14 12.24
N GLY A 638 0.94 21.58 13.21
CA GLY A 638 0.40 21.35 14.53
C GLY A 638 1.40 20.66 15.45
N MET A 639 1.02 20.59 16.71
CA MET A 639 1.79 19.91 17.74
C MET A 639 0.82 19.24 18.70
N ASP A 640 1.06 17.97 18.98
CA ASP A 640 0.25 17.16 19.89
C ASP A 640 1.09 16.69 21.09
N ASP A 641 0.44 16.57 22.24
CA ASP A 641 1.07 15.99 23.42
C ASP A 641 1.19 14.48 23.30
N MET A 642 2.36 13.95 23.66
CA MET A 642 2.59 12.52 23.70
C MET A 642 2.40 11.97 25.13
N ALA A 643 1.89 10.75 25.23
CA ALA A 643 1.89 10.06 26.52
C ALA A 643 3.33 9.73 26.92
N GLY A 644 3.69 10.11 28.12
CA GLY A 644 5.04 9.92 28.64
C GLY A 644 5.91 11.19 28.64
N GLY A 645 5.33 12.36 28.28
CA GLY A 645 6.00 13.65 28.48
C GLY A 645 6.83 14.12 27.29
N GLY A 646 6.32 14.01 26.08
CA GLY A 646 6.92 14.52 24.85
C GLY A 646 5.91 15.21 23.95
N LYS A 647 6.37 15.75 22.84
CA LYS A 647 5.57 16.42 21.82
C LYS A 647 5.75 15.74 20.46
N SER A 648 4.67 15.64 19.69
CA SER A 648 4.71 15.29 18.27
C SER A 648 4.52 16.58 17.47
N VAL A 649 5.51 16.95 16.66
CA VAL A 649 5.50 18.13 15.78
C VAL A 649 5.25 17.70 14.36
N LYS A 650 4.16 18.20 13.76
CA LYS A 650 3.78 17.94 12.37
C LYS A 650 4.13 19.12 11.48
N ALA A 651 4.80 18.87 10.36
CA ALA A 651 5.17 19.90 9.41
C ALA A 651 5.10 19.40 7.96
N GLU A 652 4.92 20.34 7.03
CA GLU A 652 5.14 20.09 5.60
C GLU A 652 6.48 20.70 5.21
N VAL A 653 7.39 19.87 4.68
CA VAL A 653 8.76 20.28 4.36
C VAL A 653 9.10 19.84 2.95
N PRO A 654 9.74 20.69 2.11
CA PRO A 654 10.23 20.25 0.81
C PRO A 654 11.26 19.12 0.95
N LEU A 655 11.15 18.10 0.09
CA LEU A 655 12.05 16.95 0.12
C LEU A 655 13.52 17.36 -0.01
N SER A 656 13.82 18.35 -0.82
CA SER A 656 15.19 18.86 -1.01
C SER A 656 15.88 19.32 0.28
N GLU A 657 15.10 19.73 1.30
CA GLU A 657 15.60 20.19 2.58
C GLU A 657 15.71 19.07 3.64
N MET A 658 15.22 17.87 3.30
CA MET A 658 15.15 16.74 4.23
C MET A 658 16.32 15.76 4.12
N PHE A 659 17.15 15.87 3.09
CA PHE A 659 18.32 15.01 2.97
C PHE A 659 19.26 15.20 4.16
N GLY A 660 19.66 14.09 4.79
CA GLY A 660 20.51 14.12 5.98
C GLY A 660 19.81 14.54 7.28
N TYR A 661 18.50 14.72 7.28
CA TYR A 661 17.74 15.16 8.46
C TYR A 661 17.88 14.23 9.67
N SER A 662 17.96 12.93 9.46
CA SER A 662 18.16 11.95 10.53
C SER A 662 19.39 12.28 11.39
N THR A 663 20.52 12.60 10.74
CA THR A 663 21.75 12.98 11.43
C THR A 663 21.61 14.31 12.17
N SER A 664 21.02 15.31 11.52
CA SER A 664 20.77 16.62 12.14
C SER A 664 19.87 16.52 13.36
N LEU A 665 18.78 15.75 13.27
CA LEU A 665 17.85 15.54 14.37
C LEU A 665 18.49 14.83 15.54
N ARG A 666 19.27 13.77 15.30
CA ARG A 666 20.01 13.07 16.36
C ARG A 666 20.99 13.98 17.07
N SER A 667 21.74 14.79 16.33
CA SER A 667 22.70 15.73 16.91
C SER A 667 21.99 16.81 17.76
N ALA A 668 20.87 17.36 17.26
CA ALA A 668 20.13 18.41 17.94
C ALA A 668 19.38 17.94 19.20
N THR A 669 19.01 16.67 19.28
CA THR A 669 18.20 16.09 20.36
C THR A 669 18.91 15.02 21.17
N GLN A 670 20.22 14.90 21.03
CA GLN A 670 21.04 13.87 21.69
C GLN A 670 20.51 12.45 21.49
N GLY A 671 19.99 12.17 20.30
CA GLY A 671 19.42 10.88 19.91
C GLY A 671 18.04 10.57 20.51
N ARG A 672 17.40 11.53 21.16
CA ARG A 672 16.11 11.32 21.85
C ARG A 672 14.87 11.53 20.99
N ALA A 673 15.01 12.18 19.85
CA ALA A 673 13.90 12.38 18.91
C ALA A 673 13.94 11.37 17.77
N THR A 674 12.76 11.03 17.29
CA THR A 674 12.54 10.21 16.08
C THR A 674 11.64 10.99 15.12
N TYR A 675 11.70 10.65 13.85
CA TYR A 675 10.82 11.25 12.86
C TYR A 675 10.33 10.23 11.85
N THR A 676 9.20 10.56 11.25
CA THR A 676 8.66 9.87 10.08
C THR A 676 8.43 10.90 8.98
N MET A 677 8.57 10.48 7.74
CA MET A 677 8.41 11.33 6.57
C MET A 677 7.73 10.55 5.46
N GLU A 678 6.70 11.14 4.85
CA GLU A 678 6.00 10.57 3.70
C GLU A 678 5.73 11.64 2.64
N PHE A 679 5.67 11.24 1.36
CA PHE A 679 5.27 12.14 0.30
C PHE A 679 3.80 12.56 0.47
N LYS A 680 3.54 13.85 0.37
CA LYS A 680 2.19 14.40 0.48
C LYS A 680 1.63 14.89 -0.86
N HIS A 681 2.29 15.87 -1.45
CA HIS A 681 1.89 16.47 -2.74
C HIS A 681 3.03 17.25 -3.37
N TYR A 682 2.85 17.66 -4.62
CA TYR A 682 3.71 18.65 -5.26
C TYR A 682 3.19 20.06 -5.02
N ALA A 683 4.08 21.01 -4.73
CA ALA A 683 3.78 22.43 -4.56
C ALA A 683 4.71 23.30 -5.41
N GLU A 684 4.29 24.50 -5.73
CA GLU A 684 5.10 25.46 -6.47
C GLU A 684 6.36 25.82 -5.68
N ALA A 685 7.53 25.66 -6.29
CA ALA A 685 8.80 26.05 -5.71
C ALA A 685 8.91 27.59 -5.65
N PRO A 686 9.45 28.16 -4.56
CA PRO A 686 9.74 29.58 -4.47
C PRO A 686 10.65 30.02 -5.64
N LYS A 687 10.50 31.25 -6.09
CA LYS A 687 11.18 31.79 -7.27
C LYS A 687 12.70 31.64 -7.20
N ASN A 688 13.31 31.94 -6.06
CA ASN A 688 14.74 31.79 -5.81
C ASN A 688 15.22 30.33 -5.93
N VAL A 689 14.41 29.38 -5.45
CA VAL A 689 14.69 27.95 -5.53
C VAL A 689 14.57 27.47 -6.96
N ALA A 690 13.50 27.87 -7.67
CA ALA A 690 13.29 27.54 -9.06
C ALA A 690 14.42 28.07 -9.95
N GLU A 691 14.85 29.32 -9.78
CA GLU A 691 15.98 29.92 -10.49
C GLU A 691 17.29 29.18 -10.23
N ALA A 692 17.56 28.78 -8.98
CA ALA A 692 18.76 28.03 -8.65
C ALA A 692 18.78 26.63 -9.32
N ILE A 693 17.62 25.98 -9.48
CA ILE A 693 17.51 24.70 -10.15
C ILE A 693 17.66 24.86 -11.67
N MET A 694 17.01 25.85 -12.26
CA MET A 694 17.12 26.14 -13.69
C MET A 694 18.54 26.51 -14.12
N ASN A 695 19.31 27.21 -13.27
CA ASN A 695 20.69 27.61 -13.56
C ASN A 695 21.72 26.49 -13.37
N LYS A 696 21.36 25.38 -12.73
CA LYS A 696 22.21 24.17 -12.56
C LYS A 696 22.16 23.24 -13.78
N LYS A 697 21.21 23.41 -14.64
CA LYS A 697 21.07 22.74 -15.95
C LYS A 697 21.44 23.69 -17.06
#